data_2d37597b3b9ac8b6e2f1065528128ed6
#
_entry.id   2d37597b3b9ac8b6e2f1065528128ed6
#
_cell.length_a   1.000
_cell.length_b   1.000
_cell.length_c   1.000
_cell.angle_alpha   90.00
_cell.angle_beta   90.00
_cell.angle_gamma   90.00
#
_symmetry.space_group_name_H-M   'P 1'
#
loop_
_entity.id
_entity.type
_entity.pdbx_description
1 polymer ?
#
loop_
_entity_poly.entity_id
_entity_poly.type
_entity_poly.pdbx_seq_one_letter_code
_entity_poly.pdbx_strand_id
1 'polypeptide(L)'
;MPDIKKVTEELKKHFGFDTFKGNQEEIILNLLSENDSFVLMPTGGGKSLCYQLPSLMMEGTAIVISPLIALMKNQVDAMRHFSEDDSIAHFLNSTLNRLAIDQVKEDVYSGKTKLLYVAPESFTKKENIEFLRSVKISFYAVAEAHCITERGHDFRTEYRNIRQNIEQIGRRPIIALTATATPKVQHDIMKNLDIADGKVFKSSFNRPNLYYEVRPKTENVDKEIIRFIKSMKGKSGIIYCLSRKKVEELAELLNVNDIKALPYHAGMESAVRSENQDKFLKDDVQVIVATIAFGMGIDKPDVRFVIHYDIPKSLEGYYQETGRAGRDGGEGRSITFYAKKDLLKLQKFIQGKPVSEQEIGKLLLAETAQYAESSICRRKTLLKYFGEDYNEPNCKCCDNCLFPKKQENASEELRALLEAILVLKGKYKPNDIINFVLGIKTKEIVEFKLDTYDEFGAITNRDDKFLKTVIYQARVYGYIESDIDNNRILRVTQKGLDFLKSKEKFHIVLDRDFSETENVAILNTTANVLDPQLHHILTDLRKKISDKLNVPPYVVFQEPTLEDMCTFYPITHDELKTMKGEGEGKAKRYGKEFVDVIKKYVEENDIERPEDIRVRSKANKSKLKISIIKAIDHKVDLDSIAESDHLSFDELLEELEAIVYSGTKLNINYYLNEIMDDDHVDDIFQYFMESETDNMHEALEELGSEYTEDEIRLVRIKFTSELAN
;
A
#
# COMPACT_ATOMS: atom_id res chain seq x y z
N MET A 1 -22.38 13.94 36.50
CA MET A 1 -21.24 13.50 35.67
C MET A 1 -20.98 12.03 36.00
N PRO A 2 -20.71 11.19 35.03
CA PRO A 2 -20.32 9.80 35.27
C PRO A 2 -19.07 9.74 36.15
N ASP A 3 -19.06 8.83 37.13
CA ASP A 3 -17.91 8.65 38.02
C ASP A 3 -16.77 7.96 37.27
N ILE A 4 -15.65 8.65 37.08
CA ILE A 4 -14.47 8.13 36.37
C ILE A 4 -13.93 6.82 36.96
N LYS A 5 -14.01 6.66 38.31
CA LYS A 5 -13.57 5.43 38.98
C LYS A 5 -14.41 4.25 38.50
N LYS A 6 -15.73 4.43 38.44
CA LYS A 6 -16.64 3.40 37.95
C LYS A 6 -16.37 3.05 36.49
N VAL A 7 -16.08 4.06 35.64
CA VAL A 7 -15.75 3.84 34.20
C VAL A 7 -14.46 3.05 34.05
N THR A 8 -13.44 3.32 34.87
CA THR A 8 -12.16 2.59 34.87
C THR A 8 -12.32 1.16 35.42
N GLU A 9 -13.18 0.97 36.43
CA GLU A 9 -13.50 -0.37 36.94
C GLU A 9 -14.20 -1.23 35.88
N GLU A 10 -15.17 -0.66 35.16
CA GLU A 10 -15.85 -1.37 34.06
C GLU A 10 -14.91 -1.62 32.86
N LEU A 11 -13.96 -0.71 32.55
CA LEU A 11 -12.92 -0.95 31.56
C LEU A 11 -12.08 -2.18 31.92
N LYS A 12 -11.61 -2.26 33.15
CA LYS A 12 -10.82 -3.39 33.65
C LYS A 12 -11.60 -4.68 33.65
N LYS A 13 -12.84 -4.63 34.12
CA LYS A 13 -13.73 -5.78 34.21
C LYS A 13 -14.07 -6.40 32.87
N HIS A 14 -14.42 -5.58 31.86
CA HIS A 14 -14.89 -6.06 30.57
C HIS A 14 -13.79 -6.24 29.53
N PHE A 15 -12.72 -5.43 29.57
CA PHE A 15 -11.67 -5.41 28.51
C PHE A 15 -10.27 -5.73 29.05
N GLY A 16 -10.11 -5.85 30.38
CA GLY A 16 -8.82 -6.16 31.00
C GLY A 16 -7.79 -5.02 30.96
N PHE A 17 -8.18 -3.80 30.57
CA PHE A 17 -7.28 -2.65 30.52
C PHE A 17 -7.30 -1.84 31.81
N ASP A 18 -6.14 -1.45 32.31
CA ASP A 18 -6.01 -0.64 33.52
C ASP A 18 -6.16 0.87 33.26
N THR A 19 -5.91 1.32 32.00
CA THR A 19 -5.89 2.73 31.62
C THR A 19 -6.42 2.95 30.22
N PHE A 20 -6.96 4.15 29.98
CA PHE A 20 -7.38 4.60 28.66
C PHE A 20 -6.19 5.07 27.81
N LYS A 21 -6.32 4.98 26.49
CA LYS A 21 -5.34 5.51 25.52
C LYS A 21 -5.78 6.88 24.99
N GLY A 22 -4.89 7.86 25.04
CA GLY A 22 -5.16 9.19 24.47
C GLY A 22 -6.46 9.79 24.98
N ASN A 23 -7.36 10.18 24.07
CA ASN A 23 -8.61 10.87 24.41
C ASN A 23 -9.79 9.93 24.71
N GLN A 24 -9.56 8.60 24.83
CA GLN A 24 -10.66 7.64 25.02
C GLN A 24 -11.51 7.95 26.25
N GLU A 25 -10.89 8.28 27.37
CA GLU A 25 -11.57 8.64 28.62
C GLU A 25 -12.54 9.80 28.44
N GLU A 26 -12.06 10.91 27.89
CA GLU A 26 -12.89 12.09 27.65
C GLU A 26 -14.06 11.82 26.70
N ILE A 27 -13.82 11.02 25.64
CA ILE A 27 -14.84 10.65 24.68
C ILE A 27 -15.95 9.83 25.36
N ILE A 28 -15.56 8.83 26.15
CA ILE A 28 -16.47 7.94 26.85
C ILE A 28 -17.31 8.75 27.89
N LEU A 29 -16.67 9.60 28.68
CA LEU A 29 -17.37 10.45 29.65
C LEU A 29 -18.33 11.43 28.96
N ASN A 30 -17.98 11.98 27.79
CA ASN A 30 -18.85 12.85 27.02
C ASN A 30 -20.10 12.12 26.54
N LEU A 31 -19.95 10.89 26.02
CA LEU A 31 -21.06 10.07 25.55
C LEU A 31 -21.95 9.58 26.70
N LEU A 32 -21.35 9.17 27.83
CA LEU A 32 -22.09 8.81 29.06
C LEU A 32 -22.86 10.00 29.67
N SER A 33 -22.46 11.24 29.34
CA SER A 33 -23.17 12.46 29.69
C SER A 33 -24.25 12.85 28.67
N GLU A 34 -24.58 11.94 27.74
CA GLU A 34 -25.58 12.09 26.69
C GLU A 34 -25.30 13.23 25.70
N ASN A 35 -24.03 13.57 25.48
CA ASN A 35 -23.63 14.59 24.51
C ASN A 35 -23.17 13.97 23.19
N ASP A 36 -23.44 14.69 22.10
CA ASP A 36 -22.93 14.35 20.76
C ASP A 36 -21.40 14.49 20.69
N SER A 37 -20.78 13.62 19.92
CA SER A 37 -19.32 13.58 19.75
C SER A 37 -18.92 13.36 18.29
N PHE A 38 -17.93 14.12 17.82
CA PHE A 38 -17.20 13.78 16.62
C PHE A 38 -15.79 13.33 17.01
N VAL A 39 -15.42 12.11 16.61
CA VAL A 39 -14.14 11.48 16.98
C VAL A 39 -13.30 11.23 15.75
N LEU A 40 -12.18 11.93 15.68
CA LEU A 40 -11.15 11.74 14.68
C LEU A 40 -9.94 11.06 15.34
N MET A 41 -9.78 9.78 15.07
CA MET A 41 -8.76 8.95 15.70
C MET A 41 -8.16 7.98 14.69
N PRO A 42 -6.82 7.88 14.56
CA PRO A 42 -6.17 7.04 13.58
C PRO A 42 -6.54 5.56 13.72
N THR A 43 -6.30 4.78 12.68
CA THR A 43 -6.43 3.32 12.73
C THR A 43 -5.48 2.76 13.81
N GLY A 44 -5.99 1.83 14.62
CA GLY A 44 -5.24 1.30 15.79
C GLY A 44 -5.34 2.19 17.05
N GLY A 45 -5.98 3.35 16.99
CA GLY A 45 -6.19 4.22 18.15
C GLY A 45 -7.23 3.74 19.15
N GLY A 46 -7.95 2.63 18.86
CA GLY A 46 -8.95 2.07 19.77
C GLY A 46 -10.32 2.75 19.70
N LYS A 47 -10.74 3.20 18.49
CA LYS A 47 -12.07 3.83 18.27
C LYS A 47 -13.24 3.00 18.77
N SER A 48 -13.18 1.67 18.62
CA SER A 48 -14.28 0.78 19.00
C SER A 48 -14.59 0.85 20.51
N LEU A 49 -13.59 0.94 21.34
CA LEU A 49 -13.75 1.06 22.79
C LEU A 49 -14.58 2.29 23.21
N CYS A 50 -14.48 3.39 22.43
CA CYS A 50 -15.18 4.64 22.71
C CYS A 50 -16.72 4.52 22.66
N TYR A 51 -17.26 3.49 22.00
CA TYR A 51 -18.70 3.19 22.00
C TYR A 51 -19.02 1.83 22.64
N GLN A 52 -18.09 0.87 22.64
CA GLN A 52 -18.32 -0.45 23.26
C GLN A 52 -18.47 -0.35 24.76
N LEU A 53 -17.56 0.33 25.46
CA LEU A 53 -17.66 0.48 26.92
C LEU A 53 -18.91 1.27 27.35
N PRO A 54 -19.26 2.43 26.78
CA PRO A 54 -20.51 3.11 27.09
C PRO A 54 -21.75 2.26 26.84
N SER A 55 -21.80 1.42 25.82
CA SER A 55 -22.94 0.56 25.53
C SER A 55 -23.24 -0.45 26.67
N LEU A 56 -22.18 -0.93 27.32
CA LEU A 56 -22.31 -1.84 28.48
C LEU A 56 -22.80 -1.11 29.74
N MET A 57 -22.49 0.19 29.86
CA MET A 57 -22.80 1.00 31.03
C MET A 57 -24.15 1.71 30.95
N MET A 58 -24.64 2.00 29.75
CA MET A 58 -25.92 2.69 29.52
C MET A 58 -27.07 1.70 29.43
N GLU A 59 -28.28 2.20 29.79
CA GLU A 59 -29.51 1.42 29.66
C GLU A 59 -30.00 1.45 28.20
N GLY A 60 -30.38 0.28 27.68
CA GLY A 60 -30.85 0.12 26.31
C GLY A 60 -29.76 -0.48 25.40
N THR A 61 -30.01 -0.45 24.08
CA THR A 61 -29.14 -0.98 23.03
C THR A 61 -28.50 0.17 22.27
N ALA A 62 -27.16 0.15 22.11
CA ALA A 62 -26.46 1.06 21.23
C ALA A 62 -26.55 0.55 19.76
N ILE A 63 -26.92 1.45 18.85
CA ILE A 63 -27.02 1.14 17.42
C ILE A 63 -25.74 1.61 16.73
N VAL A 64 -24.96 0.66 16.20
CA VAL A 64 -23.69 0.94 15.50
C VAL A 64 -23.90 0.80 14.00
N ILE A 65 -23.90 1.92 13.29
CA ILE A 65 -24.00 1.94 11.83
C ILE A 65 -22.61 1.77 11.25
N SER A 66 -22.39 0.68 10.49
CA SER A 66 -21.08 0.33 9.95
C SER A 66 -21.22 -0.13 8.48
N PRO A 67 -20.28 0.29 7.57
CA PRO A 67 -20.43 0.02 6.15
C PRO A 67 -20.02 -1.39 5.72
N LEU A 68 -19.44 -2.19 6.62
CA LEU A 68 -18.77 -3.44 6.26
C LEU A 68 -19.23 -4.63 7.09
N ILE A 69 -19.77 -5.61 6.38
CA ILE A 69 -20.29 -6.86 6.97
C ILE A 69 -19.18 -7.62 7.73
N ALA A 70 -18.00 -7.74 7.13
CA ALA A 70 -16.88 -8.43 7.75
C ALA A 70 -16.39 -7.75 9.04
N LEU A 71 -16.36 -6.40 9.06
CA LEU A 71 -16.01 -5.64 10.26
C LEU A 71 -17.04 -5.84 11.35
N MET A 72 -18.35 -5.78 11.02
CA MET A 72 -19.41 -6.02 11.98
C MET A 72 -19.27 -7.40 12.63
N LYS A 73 -19.03 -8.45 11.83
CA LYS A 73 -18.82 -9.80 12.34
C LYS A 73 -17.65 -9.85 13.32
N ASN A 74 -16.48 -9.33 12.91
CA ASN A 74 -15.29 -9.33 13.78
C ASN A 74 -15.53 -8.57 15.11
N GLN A 75 -16.24 -7.44 15.07
CA GLN A 75 -16.55 -6.66 16.25
C GLN A 75 -17.54 -7.38 17.16
N VAL A 76 -18.56 -8.05 16.61
CA VAL A 76 -19.52 -8.86 17.37
C VAL A 76 -18.80 -10.05 18.00
N ASP A 77 -17.98 -10.78 17.23
CA ASP A 77 -17.22 -11.92 17.73
C ASP A 77 -16.26 -11.49 18.86
N ALA A 78 -15.58 -10.34 18.72
CA ALA A 78 -14.75 -9.79 19.78
C ALA A 78 -15.54 -9.45 21.06
N MET A 79 -16.72 -8.84 20.92
CA MET A 79 -17.57 -8.51 22.09
C MET A 79 -18.07 -9.76 22.80
N ARG A 80 -18.43 -10.81 22.05
CA ARG A 80 -18.83 -12.11 22.62
C ARG A 80 -17.70 -12.78 23.38
N HIS A 81 -16.47 -12.67 22.93
CA HIS A 81 -15.30 -13.20 23.67
C HIS A 81 -15.05 -12.51 25.01
N PHE A 82 -15.47 -11.25 25.17
CA PHE A 82 -15.39 -10.52 26.43
C PHE A 82 -16.59 -10.74 27.34
N SER A 83 -17.60 -11.49 26.89
CA SER A 83 -18.84 -11.74 27.64
C SER A 83 -19.10 -13.25 27.80
N GLU A 84 -19.79 -13.62 28.87
CA GLU A 84 -20.31 -14.99 29.04
C GLU A 84 -21.62 -15.23 28.26
N ASP A 85 -22.24 -14.17 27.72
CA ASP A 85 -23.49 -14.20 26.98
C ASP A 85 -23.28 -13.73 25.53
N ASP A 86 -23.47 -14.64 24.57
CA ASP A 86 -23.36 -14.38 23.14
C ASP A 86 -24.41 -13.39 22.62
N SER A 87 -25.50 -13.17 23.36
CA SER A 87 -26.57 -12.23 23.02
C SER A 87 -26.19 -10.77 23.26
N ILE A 88 -25.03 -10.48 23.91
CA ILE A 88 -24.55 -9.14 24.25
C ILE A 88 -24.38 -8.26 23.01
N ALA A 89 -24.00 -8.84 21.88
CA ALA A 89 -23.80 -8.16 20.61
C ALA A 89 -24.33 -8.96 19.41
N HIS A 90 -25.03 -8.26 18.52
CA HIS A 90 -25.54 -8.82 17.29
C HIS A 90 -25.25 -7.90 16.10
N PHE A 91 -25.40 -8.43 14.88
CA PHE A 91 -25.43 -7.62 13.67
C PHE A 91 -26.71 -7.86 12.87
N LEU A 92 -27.15 -6.85 12.12
CA LEU A 92 -28.31 -6.91 11.24
C LEU A 92 -27.88 -6.45 9.83
N ASN A 93 -27.74 -7.40 8.92
CA ASN A 93 -27.32 -7.16 7.54
C ASN A 93 -27.98 -8.15 6.56
N SER A 94 -27.64 -8.07 5.27
CA SER A 94 -28.23 -8.88 4.20
C SER A 94 -27.81 -10.35 4.19
N THR A 95 -26.86 -10.78 5.02
CA THR A 95 -26.39 -12.18 5.05
C THR A 95 -27.18 -13.06 6.00
N LEU A 96 -27.99 -12.47 6.89
CA LEU A 96 -28.79 -13.21 7.85
C LEU A 96 -30.03 -13.80 7.20
N ASN A 97 -30.34 -15.06 7.57
CA ASN A 97 -31.63 -15.67 7.25
C ASN A 97 -32.73 -15.15 8.21
N ARG A 98 -34.00 -15.48 7.89
CA ARG A 98 -35.15 -14.99 8.65
C ARG A 98 -35.14 -15.40 10.12
N LEU A 99 -34.78 -16.67 10.40
CA LEU A 99 -34.72 -17.16 11.78
C LEU A 99 -33.68 -16.41 12.62
N ALA A 100 -32.51 -16.15 12.04
CA ALA A 100 -31.47 -15.38 12.71
C ALA A 100 -31.91 -13.91 12.96
N ILE A 101 -32.63 -13.31 12.02
CA ILE A 101 -33.19 -11.95 12.21
C ILE A 101 -34.21 -11.94 13.33
N ASP A 102 -35.08 -12.93 13.41
CA ASP A 102 -36.11 -13.02 14.47
C ASP A 102 -35.45 -13.20 15.85
N GLN A 103 -34.40 -14.03 15.93
CA GLN A 103 -33.62 -14.19 17.17
C GLN A 103 -32.94 -12.88 17.63
N VAL A 104 -32.31 -12.18 16.68
CA VAL A 104 -31.69 -10.87 16.95
C VAL A 104 -32.72 -9.89 17.52
N LYS A 105 -33.93 -9.82 16.92
CA LYS A 105 -34.99 -8.95 17.36
C LYS A 105 -35.48 -9.30 18.78
N GLU A 106 -35.62 -10.59 19.08
CA GLU A 106 -36.02 -11.10 20.38
C GLU A 106 -35.02 -10.72 21.48
N ASP A 107 -33.70 -10.92 21.21
CA ASP A 107 -32.63 -10.58 22.16
C ASP A 107 -32.52 -9.07 22.40
N VAL A 108 -32.78 -8.25 21.38
CA VAL A 108 -32.84 -6.79 21.50
C VAL A 108 -34.08 -6.38 22.31
N TYR A 109 -35.26 -6.93 22.05
CA TYR A 109 -36.49 -6.65 22.81
C TYR A 109 -36.39 -7.06 24.27
N SER A 110 -35.73 -8.17 24.57
CA SER A 110 -35.52 -8.62 25.95
C SER A 110 -34.46 -7.79 26.71
N GLY A 111 -33.77 -6.86 26.05
CA GLY A 111 -32.73 -6.00 26.62
C GLY A 111 -31.40 -6.69 26.91
N LYS A 112 -31.21 -7.93 26.42
CA LYS A 112 -29.93 -8.67 26.50
C LYS A 112 -28.87 -8.04 25.63
N THR A 113 -29.24 -7.59 24.41
CA THR A 113 -28.33 -7.01 23.45
C THR A 113 -27.95 -5.59 23.82
N LYS A 114 -26.68 -5.34 24.06
CA LYS A 114 -26.10 -4.03 24.34
C LYS A 114 -25.60 -3.30 23.11
N LEU A 115 -25.16 -4.07 22.09
CA LEU A 115 -24.65 -3.56 20.83
C LEU A 115 -25.34 -4.24 19.64
N LEU A 116 -26.00 -3.45 18.80
CA LEU A 116 -26.56 -3.90 17.55
C LEU A 116 -25.85 -3.19 16.38
N TYR A 117 -25.04 -3.92 15.64
CA TYR A 117 -24.40 -3.44 14.42
C TYR A 117 -25.36 -3.53 13.25
N VAL A 118 -25.57 -2.44 12.53
CA VAL A 118 -26.53 -2.36 11.42
C VAL A 118 -25.83 -1.86 10.15
N ALA A 119 -26.01 -2.59 9.05
CA ALA A 119 -25.55 -2.12 7.75
C ALA A 119 -26.40 -0.92 7.29
N PRO A 120 -25.82 0.09 6.62
CA PRO A 120 -26.55 1.28 6.17
C PRO A 120 -27.79 0.95 5.34
N GLU A 121 -27.69 -0.05 4.45
CA GLU A 121 -28.78 -0.53 3.61
C GLU A 121 -29.91 -1.16 4.44
N SER A 122 -29.55 -1.81 5.55
CA SER A 122 -30.52 -2.39 6.49
C SER A 122 -31.14 -1.32 7.39
N PHE A 123 -30.39 -0.28 7.72
CA PHE A 123 -30.86 0.87 8.52
C PHE A 123 -31.92 1.72 7.79
N THR A 124 -31.98 1.65 6.47
CA THR A 124 -32.99 2.36 5.65
C THR A 124 -34.29 1.59 5.43
N LYS A 125 -34.32 0.28 5.76
CA LYS A 125 -35.53 -0.55 5.54
C LYS A 125 -36.65 -0.17 6.51
N LYS A 126 -37.86 0.02 5.99
CA LYS A 126 -39.03 0.43 6.76
C LYS A 126 -39.31 -0.48 7.95
N GLU A 127 -39.26 -1.81 7.76
CA GLU A 127 -39.45 -2.80 8.82
C GLU A 127 -38.44 -2.69 9.96
N ASN A 128 -37.17 -2.32 9.63
CA ASN A 128 -36.14 -2.14 10.63
C ASN A 128 -36.28 -0.79 11.37
N ILE A 129 -36.75 0.25 10.68
CA ILE A 129 -37.10 1.53 11.32
C ILE A 129 -38.23 1.34 12.31
N GLU A 130 -39.30 0.60 11.94
CA GLU A 130 -40.42 0.28 12.80
C GLU A 130 -40.00 -0.56 14.04
N PHE A 131 -39.13 -1.55 13.79
CA PHE A 131 -38.53 -2.33 14.87
C PHE A 131 -37.72 -1.47 15.84
N LEU A 132 -36.79 -0.64 15.34
CA LEU A 132 -35.94 0.19 16.16
C LEU A 132 -36.72 1.27 16.94
N ARG A 133 -37.87 1.73 16.45
CA ARG A 133 -38.77 2.61 17.18
C ARG A 133 -39.31 2.03 18.48
N SER A 134 -39.49 0.72 18.51
CA SER A 134 -40.04 0.01 19.67
C SER A 134 -38.99 -0.40 20.69
N VAL A 135 -37.71 -0.13 20.40
CA VAL A 135 -36.57 -0.51 21.23
C VAL A 135 -36.07 0.69 22.04
N LYS A 136 -35.62 0.43 23.26
CA LYS A 136 -34.92 1.44 24.06
C LYS A 136 -33.48 1.60 23.53
N ILE A 137 -33.22 2.68 22.81
CA ILE A 137 -31.91 2.98 22.25
C ILE A 137 -31.14 3.85 23.24
N SER A 138 -29.89 3.48 23.54
CA SER A 138 -28.97 4.26 24.37
C SER A 138 -28.33 5.42 23.58
N PHE A 139 -27.71 5.14 22.44
CA PHE A 139 -27.09 6.11 21.54
C PHE A 139 -26.89 5.50 20.12
N TYR A 140 -26.50 6.34 19.17
CA TYR A 140 -26.08 5.93 17.83
C TYR A 140 -24.58 6.12 17.68
N ALA A 141 -23.86 5.10 17.16
CA ALA A 141 -22.49 5.19 16.75
C ALA A 141 -22.40 5.09 15.23
N VAL A 142 -21.89 6.11 14.57
CA VAL A 142 -21.69 6.12 13.12
C VAL A 142 -20.20 5.83 12.86
N ALA A 143 -19.88 4.57 12.59
CA ALA A 143 -18.54 4.13 12.26
C ALA A 143 -18.21 4.51 10.80
N GLU A 144 -16.92 4.76 10.52
CA GLU A 144 -16.43 5.24 9.23
C GLU A 144 -17.25 6.41 8.67
N ALA A 145 -17.51 7.40 9.51
CA ALA A 145 -18.40 8.53 9.23
C ALA A 145 -17.98 9.34 7.97
N HIS A 146 -16.73 9.19 7.49
CA HIS A 146 -16.28 9.80 6.24
C HIS A 146 -17.05 9.29 5.01
N CYS A 147 -17.72 8.13 5.10
CA CYS A 147 -18.59 7.62 4.02
C CYS A 147 -19.81 8.50 3.75
N ILE A 148 -20.14 9.46 4.63
CA ILE A 148 -21.30 10.35 4.48
C ILE A 148 -21.12 11.43 3.42
N THR A 149 -19.89 11.78 3.08
CA THR A 149 -19.58 12.87 2.15
C THR A 149 -18.96 12.37 0.86
N GLU A 150 -19.37 12.96 -0.28
CA GLU A 150 -18.79 12.69 -1.61
C GLU A 150 -17.29 12.98 -1.69
N ARG A 151 -16.80 13.79 -0.77
CA ARG A 151 -15.37 14.13 -0.65
C ARG A 151 -14.59 13.12 0.20
N GLY A 152 -15.29 12.23 0.88
CA GLY A 152 -14.69 11.07 1.51
C GLY A 152 -14.20 10.09 0.46
N HIS A 153 -13.11 9.41 0.73
CA HIS A 153 -12.50 8.45 -0.22
C HIS A 153 -13.35 7.19 -0.46
N ASP A 154 -14.38 6.93 0.36
CA ASP A 154 -15.32 5.81 0.25
C ASP A 154 -16.76 6.28 0.49
N PHE A 155 -17.23 7.18 -0.38
CA PHE A 155 -18.59 7.70 -0.32
C PHE A 155 -19.64 6.61 -0.55
N ARG A 156 -20.69 6.60 0.31
CA ARG A 156 -21.84 5.70 0.22
C ARG A 156 -23.15 6.46 0.33
N THR A 157 -24.00 6.30 -0.67
CA THR A 157 -25.27 7.02 -0.78
C THR A 157 -26.18 6.79 0.43
N GLU A 158 -26.16 5.58 0.97
CA GLU A 158 -27.02 5.18 2.10
C GLU A 158 -26.69 5.94 3.39
N TYR A 159 -25.44 6.41 3.55
CA TYR A 159 -25.04 7.21 4.69
C TYR A 159 -25.72 8.59 4.77
N ARG A 160 -26.16 9.14 3.65
CA ARG A 160 -26.90 10.42 3.61
C ARG A 160 -28.25 10.36 4.34
N ASN A 161 -28.86 9.17 4.38
CA ASN A 161 -30.17 8.99 4.98
C ASN A 161 -30.13 8.72 6.49
N ILE A 162 -28.92 8.56 7.07
CA ILE A 162 -28.76 8.22 8.50
C ILE A 162 -29.47 9.21 9.40
N ARG A 163 -29.30 10.51 9.16
CA ARG A 163 -29.98 11.57 9.94
C ARG A 163 -31.49 11.43 9.89
N GLN A 164 -32.09 11.33 8.70
CA GLN A 164 -33.53 11.19 8.55
C GLN A 164 -34.07 9.95 9.26
N ASN A 165 -33.35 8.85 9.19
CA ASN A 165 -33.75 7.60 9.86
C ASN A 165 -33.66 7.74 11.38
N ILE A 166 -32.61 8.38 11.92
CA ILE A 166 -32.49 8.67 13.34
C ILE A 166 -33.64 9.55 13.82
N GLU A 167 -34.02 10.58 13.07
CA GLU A 167 -35.16 11.44 13.36
C GLU A 167 -36.49 10.66 13.39
N GLN A 168 -36.69 9.72 12.48
CA GLN A 168 -37.86 8.85 12.43
C GLN A 168 -37.91 7.82 13.58
N ILE A 169 -36.77 7.26 13.96
CA ILE A 169 -36.65 6.25 15.02
C ILE A 169 -36.78 6.93 16.41
N GLY A 170 -36.05 8.01 16.60
CA GLY A 170 -35.97 8.78 17.83
C GLY A 170 -34.57 9.26 18.12
N ARG A 171 -34.40 10.57 18.27
CA ARG A 171 -33.09 11.21 18.51
C ARG A 171 -32.50 10.75 19.83
N ARG A 172 -31.26 10.29 19.81
CA ARG A 172 -30.39 9.96 20.92
C ARG A 172 -29.00 10.54 20.67
N PRO A 173 -28.11 10.57 21.66
CA PRO A 173 -26.73 11.02 21.42
C PRO A 173 -26.08 10.30 20.22
N ILE A 174 -25.31 11.03 19.44
CA ILE A 174 -24.59 10.48 18.28
C ILE A 174 -23.08 10.60 18.54
N ILE A 175 -22.38 9.50 18.38
CA ILE A 175 -20.93 9.48 18.26
C ILE A 175 -20.53 9.13 16.82
N ALA A 176 -19.96 10.08 16.08
CA ALA A 176 -19.45 9.89 14.74
C ALA A 176 -17.94 9.64 14.79
N LEU A 177 -17.48 8.49 14.27
CA LEU A 177 -16.08 8.09 14.35
C LEU A 177 -15.51 7.87 12.96
N THR A 178 -14.28 8.38 12.74
CA THR A 178 -13.52 8.11 11.53
C THR A 178 -12.02 8.12 11.79
N ALA A 179 -11.27 7.39 10.93
CA ALA A 179 -9.81 7.41 10.98
C ALA A 179 -9.21 8.54 10.13
N THR A 180 -9.92 9.00 9.12
CA THR A 180 -9.41 9.92 8.10
C THR A 180 -10.50 10.94 7.76
N ALA A 181 -10.23 12.19 8.06
CA ALA A 181 -11.09 13.29 7.62
C ALA A 181 -10.27 14.59 7.60
N THR A 182 -10.20 15.23 6.44
CA THR A 182 -9.69 16.60 6.33
C THR A 182 -10.61 17.57 7.08
N PRO A 183 -10.16 18.78 7.46
CA PRO A 183 -11.00 19.73 8.19
C PRO A 183 -12.38 19.96 7.56
N LYS A 184 -12.44 19.94 6.24
CA LYS A 184 -13.70 20.09 5.52
C LYS A 184 -14.61 18.86 5.63
N VAL A 185 -14.05 17.67 5.45
CA VAL A 185 -14.79 16.41 5.61
C VAL A 185 -15.36 16.32 7.03
N GLN A 186 -14.62 16.79 8.06
CA GLN A 186 -15.10 16.89 9.43
C GLN A 186 -16.34 17.78 9.53
N HIS A 187 -16.28 18.98 8.94
CA HIS A 187 -17.41 19.90 8.93
C HIS A 187 -18.64 19.30 8.21
N ASP A 188 -18.43 18.69 7.05
CA ASP A 188 -19.50 18.05 6.27
C ASP A 188 -20.16 16.90 7.07
N ILE A 189 -19.39 16.07 7.77
CA ILE A 189 -19.93 14.99 8.63
C ILE A 189 -20.78 15.56 9.74
N MET A 190 -20.28 16.55 10.47
CA MET A 190 -21.00 17.14 11.59
C MET A 190 -22.31 17.80 11.14
N LYS A 191 -22.28 18.49 10.01
CA LYS A 191 -23.46 19.12 9.38
C LYS A 191 -24.49 18.08 8.93
N ASN A 192 -24.06 17.02 8.25
CA ASN A 192 -24.96 15.98 7.74
C ASN A 192 -25.62 15.16 8.86
N LEU A 193 -24.93 14.94 9.98
CA LEU A 193 -25.48 14.22 11.13
C LEU A 193 -26.22 15.13 12.14
N ASP A 194 -26.24 16.44 11.91
CA ASP A 194 -26.83 17.43 12.81
C ASP A 194 -26.23 17.41 14.23
N ILE A 195 -24.90 17.34 14.27
CA ILE A 195 -24.08 17.36 15.50
C ILE A 195 -23.09 18.54 15.49
N ALA A 196 -23.49 19.67 14.89
CA ALA A 196 -22.62 20.84 14.75
C ALA A 196 -22.13 21.38 16.10
N ASP A 197 -22.94 21.28 17.16
CA ASP A 197 -22.62 21.68 18.52
C ASP A 197 -21.93 20.56 19.33
N GLY A 198 -21.73 19.38 18.73
CA GLY A 198 -21.09 18.22 19.36
C GLY A 198 -19.62 18.47 19.67
N LYS A 199 -19.13 17.87 20.75
CA LYS A 199 -17.70 17.99 21.11
C LYS A 199 -16.82 17.25 20.11
N VAL A 200 -15.77 17.95 19.64
CA VAL A 200 -14.80 17.41 18.67
C VAL A 200 -13.57 16.90 19.40
N PHE A 201 -13.28 15.62 19.23
CA PHE A 201 -12.10 14.97 19.76
C PHE A 201 -11.16 14.58 18.62
N LYS A 202 -9.93 15.10 18.66
CA LYS A 202 -8.91 14.80 17.65
C LYS A 202 -7.70 14.15 18.30
N SER A 203 -7.33 12.97 17.83
CA SER A 203 -6.05 12.36 18.12
C SER A 203 -5.06 12.69 17.01
N SER A 204 -3.77 12.74 17.35
CA SER A 204 -2.73 12.97 16.35
C SER A 204 -2.72 11.86 15.27
N PHE A 205 -2.54 12.28 14.03
CA PHE A 205 -2.29 11.37 12.90
C PHE A 205 -0.86 10.82 12.88
N ASN A 206 0.00 11.31 13.77
CA ASN A 206 1.39 10.88 13.78
C ASN A 206 1.51 9.41 14.23
N ARG A 207 2.18 8.63 13.39
CA ARG A 207 2.53 7.23 13.66
C ARG A 207 4.06 7.12 13.72
N PRO A 208 4.68 7.44 14.86
CA PRO A 208 6.14 7.52 14.98
C PRO A 208 6.84 6.19 14.68
N ASN A 209 6.16 5.08 14.88
CA ASN A 209 6.65 3.73 14.62
C ASN A 209 6.59 3.29 13.14
N LEU A 210 6.06 4.13 12.24
CA LEU A 210 6.00 3.80 10.81
C LEU A 210 7.10 4.50 10.02
N TYR A 211 7.86 3.71 9.28
CA TYR A 211 8.78 4.19 8.25
C TYR A 211 8.07 4.33 6.90
N TYR A 212 8.26 5.46 6.22
CA TYR A 212 7.66 5.75 4.92
C TYR A 212 8.71 5.89 3.83
N GLU A 213 8.50 5.22 2.71
CA GLU A 213 9.42 5.23 1.57
C GLU A 213 8.67 5.20 0.24
N VAL A 214 9.16 5.98 -0.75
CA VAL A 214 8.68 5.92 -2.13
C VAL A 214 9.84 5.56 -3.04
N ARG A 215 9.69 4.47 -3.79
CA ARG A 215 10.66 3.94 -4.75
C ARG A 215 10.20 4.12 -6.20
N PRO A 216 11.13 4.28 -7.15
CA PRO A 216 10.77 4.22 -8.56
C PRO A 216 10.24 2.81 -8.91
N LYS A 217 9.19 2.77 -9.73
CA LYS A 217 8.63 1.52 -10.23
C LYS A 217 9.32 1.13 -11.54
N THR A 218 10.35 0.32 -11.42
CA THR A 218 11.14 -0.21 -12.54
C THR A 218 10.60 -1.58 -13.01
N GLU A 219 11.23 -2.17 -14.01
CA GLU A 219 10.94 -3.54 -14.44
C GLU A 219 11.33 -4.58 -13.38
N ASN A 220 12.21 -4.24 -12.46
CA ASN A 220 12.67 -5.11 -11.38
C ASN A 220 11.83 -5.05 -10.09
N VAL A 221 10.69 -4.37 -10.09
CA VAL A 221 9.82 -4.21 -8.89
C VAL A 221 9.51 -5.54 -8.22
N ASP A 222 9.16 -6.56 -8.98
CA ASP A 222 8.83 -7.89 -8.46
C ASP A 222 10.01 -8.50 -7.69
N LYS A 223 11.22 -8.39 -8.26
CA LYS A 223 12.47 -8.85 -7.61
C LYS A 223 12.77 -8.06 -6.33
N GLU A 224 12.58 -6.75 -6.35
CA GLU A 224 12.77 -5.89 -5.17
C GLU A 224 11.81 -6.27 -4.04
N ILE A 225 10.54 -6.52 -4.36
CA ILE A 225 9.54 -6.96 -3.39
C ILE A 225 9.94 -8.29 -2.76
N ILE A 226 10.35 -9.28 -3.56
CA ILE A 226 10.78 -10.60 -3.07
C ILE A 226 11.99 -10.45 -2.14
N ARG A 227 13.03 -9.71 -2.56
CA ARG A 227 14.21 -9.46 -1.74
C ARG A 227 13.85 -8.79 -0.41
N PHE A 228 13.01 -7.76 -0.46
CA PHE A 228 12.55 -7.07 0.74
C PHE A 228 11.83 -8.02 1.70
N ILE A 229 10.86 -8.83 1.21
CA ILE A 229 10.10 -9.74 2.06
C ILE A 229 11.02 -10.81 2.67
N LYS A 230 11.95 -11.37 1.91
CA LYS A 230 12.94 -12.32 2.43
C LYS A 230 13.79 -11.69 3.54
N SER A 231 14.20 -10.42 3.41
CA SER A 231 14.91 -9.70 4.47
C SER A 231 14.09 -9.49 5.75
N MET A 232 12.77 -9.54 5.65
CA MET A 232 11.86 -9.40 6.80
C MET A 232 11.70 -10.71 7.62
N LYS A 233 12.38 -11.82 7.26
CA LYS A 233 12.49 -13.07 8.03
C LYS A 233 11.15 -13.56 8.61
N GLY A 234 10.18 -13.85 7.76
CA GLY A 234 8.90 -14.43 8.14
C GLY A 234 7.87 -13.46 8.76
N LYS A 235 8.16 -12.15 8.81
CA LYS A 235 7.22 -11.15 9.33
C LYS A 235 6.04 -10.94 8.39
N SER A 236 4.84 -10.77 8.95
CA SER A 236 3.60 -10.60 8.20
C SER A 236 3.51 -9.26 7.47
N GLY A 237 2.94 -9.26 6.27
CA GLY A 237 2.76 -8.07 5.46
C GLY A 237 1.61 -8.08 4.47
N ILE A 238 1.29 -6.91 3.93
CA ILE A 238 0.23 -6.71 2.96
C ILE A 238 0.81 -6.01 1.73
N ILE A 239 0.44 -6.49 0.52
CA ILE A 239 0.82 -5.85 -0.74
C ILE A 239 -0.42 -5.42 -1.48
N TYR A 240 -0.55 -4.12 -1.76
CA TYR A 240 -1.65 -3.57 -2.52
C TYR A 240 -1.33 -3.42 -4.00
N CYS A 241 -2.19 -3.99 -4.86
CA CYS A 241 -2.14 -3.86 -6.31
C CYS A 241 -3.44 -3.28 -6.86
N LEU A 242 -3.35 -2.58 -7.98
CA LEU A 242 -4.50 -1.94 -8.62
C LEU A 242 -5.42 -2.96 -9.32
N SER A 243 -4.87 -4.01 -9.92
CA SER A 243 -5.63 -4.99 -10.72
C SER A 243 -5.69 -6.36 -10.07
N ARG A 244 -6.84 -7.06 -10.25
CA ARG A 244 -7.05 -8.43 -9.77
C ARG A 244 -6.02 -9.39 -10.35
N LYS A 245 -5.76 -9.29 -11.66
CA LYS A 245 -4.76 -10.10 -12.36
C LYS A 245 -3.37 -9.98 -11.73
N LYS A 246 -2.91 -8.75 -11.42
CA LYS A 246 -1.60 -8.56 -10.77
C LYS A 246 -1.57 -9.10 -9.34
N VAL A 247 -2.70 -9.07 -8.63
CA VAL A 247 -2.83 -9.70 -7.30
C VAL A 247 -2.55 -11.19 -7.37
N GLU A 248 -3.18 -11.89 -8.32
CA GLU A 248 -3.00 -13.32 -8.51
C GLU A 248 -1.58 -13.67 -8.96
N GLU A 249 -1.08 -12.99 -10.00
CA GLU A 249 0.28 -13.17 -10.53
C GLU A 249 1.37 -12.97 -9.47
N LEU A 250 1.22 -11.91 -8.65
CA LEU A 250 2.23 -11.61 -7.63
C LEU A 250 2.16 -12.59 -6.45
N ALA A 251 0.95 -13.00 -6.03
CA ALA A 251 0.80 -14.01 -4.99
C ALA A 251 1.45 -15.34 -5.40
N GLU A 252 1.22 -15.76 -6.64
CA GLU A 252 1.83 -16.96 -7.20
C GLU A 252 3.36 -16.83 -7.30
N LEU A 253 3.86 -15.69 -7.81
CA LEU A 253 5.29 -15.43 -7.88
C LEU A 253 5.97 -15.47 -6.49
N LEU A 254 5.31 -14.97 -5.45
CA LEU A 254 5.81 -15.05 -4.08
C LEU A 254 5.90 -16.51 -3.59
N ASN A 255 4.87 -17.33 -3.87
CA ASN A 255 4.87 -18.73 -3.48
C ASN A 255 5.99 -19.53 -4.18
N VAL A 256 6.24 -19.29 -5.47
CA VAL A 256 7.36 -19.89 -6.22
C VAL A 256 8.72 -19.52 -5.60
N ASN A 257 8.79 -18.37 -4.89
CA ASN A 257 9.98 -17.91 -4.19
C ASN A 257 10.00 -18.24 -2.69
N ASP A 258 9.26 -19.27 -2.28
CA ASP A 258 9.19 -19.79 -0.90
C ASP A 258 8.61 -18.78 0.12
N ILE A 259 7.81 -17.80 -0.36
CA ILE A 259 7.09 -16.85 0.48
C ILE A 259 5.61 -17.23 0.47
N LYS A 260 5.09 -17.74 1.59
CA LYS A 260 3.68 -18.10 1.71
C LYS A 260 2.78 -16.89 1.53
N ALA A 261 2.12 -16.76 0.38
CA ALA A 261 1.26 -15.65 0.02
C ALA A 261 -0.09 -16.10 -0.53
N LEU A 262 -1.15 -15.36 -0.23
CA LEU A 262 -2.49 -15.62 -0.78
C LEU A 262 -3.05 -14.36 -1.43
N PRO A 263 -3.83 -14.49 -2.51
CA PRO A 263 -4.52 -13.39 -3.17
C PRO A 263 -5.79 -13.00 -2.41
N TYR A 264 -6.19 -11.71 -2.51
CA TYR A 264 -7.47 -11.22 -1.99
C TYR A 264 -8.04 -10.09 -2.85
N HIS A 265 -9.17 -10.30 -3.50
CA HIS A 265 -9.87 -9.26 -4.27
C HIS A 265 -11.37 -9.57 -4.40
N ALA A 266 -12.16 -8.56 -4.75
CA ALA A 266 -13.62 -8.65 -4.81
C ALA A 266 -14.16 -9.64 -5.86
N GLY A 267 -13.33 -10.07 -6.84
CA GLY A 267 -13.71 -11.07 -7.84
C GLY A 267 -13.65 -12.51 -7.36
N MET A 268 -13.08 -12.78 -6.18
CA MET A 268 -13.02 -14.11 -5.58
C MET A 268 -14.36 -14.46 -4.90
N GLU A 269 -14.65 -15.73 -4.79
CA GLU A 269 -15.80 -16.23 -4.02
C GLU A 269 -15.70 -15.81 -2.54
N SER A 270 -16.85 -15.53 -1.93
CA SER A 270 -16.89 -15.03 -0.55
C SER A 270 -16.29 -16.01 0.46
N ALA A 271 -16.51 -17.32 0.26
CA ALA A 271 -15.94 -18.37 1.11
C ALA A 271 -14.41 -18.38 1.04
N VAL A 272 -13.83 -18.33 -0.17
CA VAL A 272 -12.38 -18.31 -0.38
C VAL A 272 -11.75 -17.05 0.20
N ARG A 273 -12.42 -15.89 0.06
CA ARG A 273 -11.95 -14.64 0.69
C ARG A 273 -11.88 -14.73 2.20
N SER A 274 -12.94 -15.29 2.82
CA SER A 274 -12.96 -15.49 4.28
C SER A 274 -11.86 -16.45 4.72
N GLU A 275 -11.68 -17.56 4.02
CA GLU A 275 -10.62 -18.53 4.32
C GLU A 275 -9.22 -17.91 4.21
N ASN A 276 -8.93 -17.16 3.13
CA ASN A 276 -7.64 -16.50 2.95
C ASN A 276 -7.38 -15.46 4.04
N GLN A 277 -8.41 -14.72 4.44
CA GLN A 277 -8.32 -13.77 5.55
C GLN A 277 -8.03 -14.48 6.88
N ASP A 278 -8.74 -15.58 7.18
CA ASP A 278 -8.56 -16.35 8.41
C ASP A 278 -7.14 -16.95 8.48
N LYS A 279 -6.62 -17.49 7.36
CA LYS A 279 -5.24 -18.00 7.27
C LYS A 279 -4.20 -16.92 7.56
N PHE A 280 -4.42 -15.70 7.07
CA PHE A 280 -3.54 -14.58 7.35
C PHE A 280 -3.60 -14.13 8.82
N LEU A 281 -4.81 -14.09 9.41
CA LEU A 281 -5.00 -13.74 10.81
C LEU A 281 -4.37 -14.76 11.77
N LYS A 282 -4.33 -16.04 11.37
CA LYS A 282 -3.76 -17.17 12.14
C LYS A 282 -2.27 -17.41 11.90
N ASP A 283 -1.60 -16.57 11.12
CA ASP A 283 -0.19 -16.73 10.72
C ASP A 283 0.12 -17.98 9.87
N ASP A 284 -0.89 -18.61 9.27
CA ASP A 284 -0.70 -19.74 8.34
C ASP A 284 -0.02 -19.28 7.04
N VAL A 285 -0.22 -18.00 6.68
CA VAL A 285 0.43 -17.32 5.56
C VAL A 285 1.08 -16.01 5.99
N GLN A 286 2.23 -15.71 5.40
CA GLN A 286 3.03 -14.53 5.73
C GLN A 286 2.48 -13.26 5.06
N VAL A 287 2.01 -13.36 3.82
CA VAL A 287 1.68 -12.20 2.98
C VAL A 287 0.30 -12.33 2.37
N ILE A 288 -0.47 -11.24 2.41
CA ILE A 288 -1.65 -11.08 1.56
C ILE A 288 -1.30 -10.12 0.42
N VAL A 289 -1.53 -10.56 -0.81
CA VAL A 289 -1.50 -9.68 -1.99
C VAL A 289 -2.94 -9.32 -2.33
N ALA A 290 -3.27 -8.04 -2.36
CA ALA A 290 -4.66 -7.63 -2.41
C ALA A 290 -4.93 -6.41 -3.27
N THR A 291 -6.19 -6.25 -3.69
CA THR A 291 -6.73 -4.95 -4.07
C THR A 291 -7.21 -4.20 -2.81
N ILE A 292 -7.68 -2.96 -2.98
CA ILE A 292 -8.31 -2.18 -1.90
C ILE A 292 -9.48 -2.92 -1.20
N ALA A 293 -9.97 -4.02 -1.78
CA ALA A 293 -10.99 -4.87 -1.14
C ALA A 293 -10.51 -5.53 0.16
N PHE A 294 -9.19 -5.76 0.31
CA PHE A 294 -8.56 -6.15 1.57
C PHE A 294 -8.27 -4.91 2.39
N GLY A 295 -9.32 -4.34 2.92
CA GLY A 295 -9.25 -3.03 3.50
C GLY A 295 -9.88 -2.93 4.87
N MET A 296 -10.95 -2.18 4.97
CA MET A 296 -11.66 -1.91 6.21
C MET A 296 -12.08 -3.23 6.89
N GLY A 297 -11.83 -3.36 8.19
CA GLY A 297 -12.25 -4.53 8.98
C GLY A 297 -11.15 -5.56 9.29
N ILE A 298 -9.94 -5.41 8.75
CA ILE A 298 -8.83 -6.28 9.09
C ILE A 298 -8.08 -5.72 10.28
N ASP A 299 -8.07 -6.48 11.37
CA ASP A 299 -7.45 -6.11 12.63
C ASP A 299 -6.37 -7.12 13.06
N LYS A 300 -5.31 -7.24 12.25
CA LYS A 300 -4.08 -7.94 12.62
C LYS A 300 -3.09 -6.92 13.17
N PRO A 301 -2.73 -6.99 14.46
CA PRO A 301 -1.93 -5.95 15.11
C PRO A 301 -0.46 -5.94 14.70
N ASP A 302 0.08 -7.09 14.34
CA ASP A 302 1.49 -7.37 14.13
C ASP A 302 1.93 -7.38 12.65
N VAL A 303 1.19 -6.74 11.75
CA VAL A 303 1.63 -6.50 10.38
C VAL A 303 2.87 -5.60 10.41
N ARG A 304 3.97 -6.04 9.78
CA ARG A 304 5.26 -5.34 9.82
C ARG A 304 5.56 -4.54 8.57
N PHE A 305 4.92 -4.85 7.46
CA PHE A 305 5.08 -4.05 6.24
C PHE A 305 3.79 -3.95 5.43
N VAL A 306 3.65 -2.80 4.78
CA VAL A 306 2.65 -2.56 3.75
C VAL A 306 3.36 -2.07 2.50
N ILE A 307 3.16 -2.77 1.40
CA ILE A 307 3.74 -2.41 0.11
C ILE A 307 2.62 -1.98 -0.84
N HIS A 308 2.78 -0.83 -1.47
CA HIS A 308 1.96 -0.41 -2.58
C HIS A 308 2.70 -0.69 -3.88
N TYR A 309 2.29 -1.73 -4.59
CA TYR A 309 2.78 -2.04 -5.94
C TYR A 309 2.40 -0.95 -6.94
N ASP A 310 1.22 -0.41 -6.78
CA ASP A 310 0.69 0.75 -7.49
C ASP A 310 0.34 1.84 -6.50
N ILE A 311 0.56 3.11 -6.88
CA ILE A 311 0.20 4.26 -6.06
C ILE A 311 -1.31 4.28 -5.77
N PRO A 312 -1.77 4.54 -4.53
CA PRO A 312 -3.18 4.64 -4.21
C PRO A 312 -3.84 5.88 -4.83
N LYS A 313 -5.17 5.88 -4.88
CA LYS A 313 -5.97 6.94 -5.51
C LYS A 313 -6.00 8.23 -4.72
N SER A 314 -5.75 8.17 -3.40
CA SER A 314 -5.78 9.31 -2.49
C SER A 314 -4.84 9.11 -1.31
N LEU A 315 -4.45 10.21 -0.65
CA LEU A 315 -3.64 10.16 0.56
C LEU A 315 -4.42 9.64 1.78
N GLU A 316 -5.74 9.79 1.80
CA GLU A 316 -6.58 9.17 2.83
C GLU A 316 -6.53 7.64 2.73
N GLY A 317 -6.72 7.09 1.53
CA GLY A 317 -6.58 5.65 1.28
C GLY A 317 -5.17 5.17 1.64
N TYR A 318 -4.16 5.88 1.19
CA TYR A 318 -2.77 5.61 1.54
C TYR A 318 -2.53 5.55 3.04
N TYR A 319 -3.03 6.54 3.78
CA TYR A 319 -2.89 6.60 5.24
C TYR A 319 -3.62 5.44 5.94
N GLN A 320 -4.82 5.09 5.48
CA GLN A 320 -5.56 3.94 6.02
C GLN A 320 -4.87 2.61 5.76
N GLU A 321 -4.35 2.43 4.54
CA GLU A 321 -3.67 1.19 4.12
C GLU A 321 -2.33 1.04 4.83
N THR A 322 -1.49 2.06 4.86
CA THR A 322 -0.22 2.06 5.60
C THR A 322 -0.41 1.95 7.10
N GLY A 323 -1.50 2.52 7.63
CA GLY A 323 -1.88 2.45 9.05
C GLY A 323 -2.20 1.05 9.57
N ARG A 324 -2.25 0.02 8.69
CA ARG A 324 -2.38 -1.38 9.08
C ARG A 324 -1.11 -1.92 9.69
N ALA A 325 0.06 -1.39 9.30
CA ALA A 325 1.32 -1.80 9.88
C ALA A 325 1.49 -1.27 11.32
N GLY A 326 2.08 -2.08 12.19
CA GLY A 326 2.49 -1.69 13.54
C GLY A 326 1.37 -1.18 14.43
N ARG A 327 0.18 -1.77 14.41
CA ARG A 327 -0.95 -1.38 15.28
C ARG A 327 -0.69 -1.66 16.76
N ASP A 328 0.13 -2.65 17.04
CA ASP A 328 0.63 -3.00 18.37
C ASP A 328 1.70 -2.04 18.92
N GLY A 329 2.06 -1.01 18.16
CA GLY A 329 3.13 -0.07 18.50
C GLY A 329 4.53 -0.52 18.06
N GLY A 330 4.66 -1.75 17.54
CA GLY A 330 5.90 -2.24 16.95
C GLY A 330 6.25 -1.52 15.64
N GLU A 331 7.50 -1.61 15.21
CA GLU A 331 7.97 -1.00 13.97
C GLU A 331 7.21 -1.53 12.74
N GLY A 332 6.84 -0.63 11.85
CA GLY A 332 6.19 -0.95 10.59
C GLY A 332 6.84 -0.21 9.42
N ARG A 333 6.90 -0.84 8.27
CA ARG A 333 7.45 -0.24 7.03
C ARG A 333 6.38 -0.08 5.96
N SER A 334 6.30 1.11 5.37
CA SER A 334 5.45 1.42 4.23
C SER A 334 6.32 1.76 3.03
N ILE A 335 6.24 0.93 1.99
CA ILE A 335 6.98 1.11 0.73
C ILE A 335 5.98 1.30 -0.39
N THR A 336 6.16 2.36 -1.18
CA THR A 336 5.29 2.65 -2.32
C THR A 336 6.12 2.71 -3.59
N PHE A 337 5.77 1.91 -4.57
CA PHE A 337 6.35 1.99 -5.90
C PHE A 337 5.58 3.00 -6.74
N TYR A 338 6.31 3.92 -7.38
CA TYR A 338 5.74 5.01 -8.15
C TYR A 338 6.31 5.10 -9.56
N ALA A 339 5.42 5.22 -10.55
CA ALA A 339 5.76 5.60 -11.91
C ALA A 339 4.65 6.52 -12.47
N LYS A 340 5.03 7.54 -13.23
CA LYS A 340 4.07 8.47 -13.87
C LYS A 340 3.04 7.75 -14.75
N LYS A 341 3.42 6.65 -15.39
CA LYS A 341 2.51 5.83 -16.20
C LYS A 341 1.32 5.25 -15.42
N ASP A 342 1.47 5.05 -14.08
CA ASP A 342 0.38 4.53 -13.27
C ASP A 342 -0.71 5.57 -13.02
N LEU A 343 -0.37 6.87 -13.04
CA LEU A 343 -1.35 7.96 -12.98
C LEU A 343 -2.32 7.90 -14.16
N LEU A 344 -1.84 7.60 -15.36
CA LEU A 344 -2.68 7.48 -16.56
C LEU A 344 -3.67 6.33 -16.44
N LYS A 345 -3.28 5.20 -15.81
CA LYS A 345 -4.20 4.09 -15.53
C LYS A 345 -5.28 4.50 -14.54
N LEU A 346 -4.88 5.17 -13.45
CA LEU A 346 -5.81 5.65 -12.42
C LEU A 346 -6.77 6.71 -12.96
N GLN A 347 -6.32 7.60 -13.84
CA GLN A 347 -7.17 8.59 -14.52
C GLN A 347 -8.25 7.91 -15.37
N LYS A 348 -7.95 6.80 -16.07
CA LYS A 348 -8.95 6.04 -16.82
C LYS A 348 -10.08 5.49 -15.94
N PHE A 349 -9.78 5.05 -14.72
CA PHE A 349 -10.80 4.60 -13.77
C PHE A 349 -11.69 5.75 -13.27
N ILE A 350 -11.19 6.99 -13.30
CA ILE A 350 -11.95 8.16 -12.90
C ILE A 350 -12.89 8.60 -14.03
N GLN A 351 -12.50 8.45 -15.30
CA GLN A 351 -13.26 8.92 -16.48
C GLN A 351 -14.66 8.30 -16.61
N GLY A 352 -14.90 7.11 -16.05
CA GLY A 352 -16.21 6.44 -16.07
C GLY A 352 -17.22 6.94 -15.02
N LYS A 353 -16.84 7.93 -14.19
CA LYS A 353 -17.66 8.44 -13.09
C LYS A 353 -18.41 9.73 -13.46
N PRO A 354 -19.43 10.16 -12.67
CA PRO A 354 -20.04 11.48 -12.81
C PRO A 354 -19.00 12.61 -12.80
N VAL A 355 -19.27 13.71 -13.53
CA VAL A 355 -18.31 14.81 -13.73
C VAL A 355 -17.79 15.39 -12.41
N SER A 356 -18.67 15.58 -11.42
CA SER A 356 -18.29 16.07 -10.08
C SER A 356 -17.30 15.14 -9.37
N GLU A 357 -17.51 13.83 -9.45
CA GLU A 357 -16.60 12.83 -8.90
C GLU A 357 -15.27 12.74 -9.67
N GLN A 358 -15.32 12.99 -11.00
CA GLN A 358 -14.10 13.03 -11.81
C GLN A 358 -13.16 14.15 -11.36
N GLU A 359 -13.72 15.35 -11.11
CA GLU A 359 -12.91 16.49 -10.67
C GLU A 359 -12.29 16.22 -9.30
N ILE A 360 -13.07 15.73 -8.35
CA ILE A 360 -12.55 15.34 -7.02
C ILE A 360 -11.49 14.25 -7.14
N GLY A 361 -11.74 13.20 -7.91
CA GLY A 361 -10.81 12.10 -8.12
C GLY A 361 -9.48 12.55 -8.74
N LYS A 362 -9.50 13.45 -9.72
CA LYS A 362 -8.28 14.04 -10.31
C LYS A 362 -7.50 14.85 -9.29
N LEU A 363 -8.20 15.59 -8.43
CA LEU A 363 -7.58 16.37 -7.37
C LEU A 363 -6.86 15.49 -6.33
N LEU A 364 -7.52 14.44 -5.86
CA LEU A 364 -6.95 13.48 -4.90
C LEU A 364 -5.74 12.76 -5.49
N LEU A 365 -5.84 12.36 -6.76
CA LEU A 365 -4.73 11.71 -7.46
C LEU A 365 -3.52 12.64 -7.63
N ALA A 366 -3.76 13.92 -7.92
CA ALA A 366 -2.70 14.91 -8.04
C ALA A 366 -1.97 15.15 -6.70
N GLU A 367 -2.69 15.17 -5.56
CA GLU A 367 -2.08 15.26 -4.22
C GLU A 367 -1.21 14.03 -3.92
N THR A 368 -1.68 12.84 -4.30
CA THR A 368 -0.94 11.59 -4.09
C THR A 368 0.33 11.55 -4.95
N ALA A 369 0.23 11.98 -6.22
CA ALA A 369 1.39 12.10 -7.10
C ALA A 369 2.43 13.09 -6.56
N GLN A 370 1.96 14.24 -6.08
CA GLN A 370 2.82 15.27 -5.50
C GLN A 370 3.51 14.80 -4.21
N TYR A 371 2.81 14.03 -3.38
CA TYR A 371 3.42 13.35 -2.23
C TYR A 371 4.52 12.38 -2.66
N ALA A 372 4.29 11.58 -3.70
CA ALA A 372 5.26 10.61 -4.20
C ALA A 372 6.51 11.29 -4.78
N GLU A 373 6.33 12.33 -5.58
CA GLU A 373 7.42 13.08 -6.25
C GLU A 373 8.22 13.97 -5.29
N SER A 374 7.60 14.44 -4.22
CA SER A 374 8.21 15.37 -3.28
C SER A 374 9.41 14.78 -2.55
N SER A 375 10.42 15.63 -2.34
CA SER A 375 11.63 15.32 -1.57
C SER A 375 11.63 15.87 -0.13
N ILE A 376 10.53 16.48 0.31
CA ILE A 376 10.38 16.89 1.72
C ILE A 376 9.92 15.72 2.60
N CYS A 377 10.00 15.90 3.92
CA CYS A 377 9.63 14.88 4.90
C CYS A 377 8.25 14.28 4.61
N ARG A 378 8.18 12.94 4.38
CA ARG A 378 6.93 12.22 4.12
C ARG A 378 5.90 12.41 5.22
N ARG A 379 6.35 12.32 6.47
CA ARG A 379 5.52 12.48 7.66
C ARG A 379 4.93 13.88 7.76
N LYS A 380 5.75 14.92 7.57
CA LYS A 380 5.29 16.32 7.58
C LYS A 380 4.20 16.55 6.53
N THR A 381 4.40 16.01 5.34
CA THR A 381 3.43 16.13 4.24
C THR A 381 2.09 15.46 4.58
N LEU A 382 2.13 14.22 5.11
CA LEU A 382 0.91 13.50 5.51
C LEU A 382 0.16 14.22 6.63
N LEU A 383 0.87 14.64 7.68
CA LEU A 383 0.26 15.34 8.81
C LEU A 383 -0.38 16.67 8.37
N LYS A 384 0.33 17.43 7.54
CA LYS A 384 -0.20 18.69 6.99
C LYS A 384 -1.45 18.48 6.11
N TYR A 385 -1.49 17.38 5.36
CA TYR A 385 -2.67 17.01 4.57
C TYR A 385 -3.93 16.86 5.44
N PHE A 386 -3.79 16.27 6.63
CA PHE A 386 -4.88 16.11 7.61
C PHE A 386 -5.07 17.35 8.51
N GLY A 387 -4.35 18.44 8.26
CA GLY A 387 -4.47 19.68 9.02
C GLY A 387 -3.69 19.69 10.34
N GLU A 388 -2.73 18.78 10.52
CA GLU A 388 -1.84 18.71 11.67
C GLU A 388 -0.46 19.29 11.33
N ASP A 389 0.05 20.19 12.14
CA ASP A 389 1.39 20.74 11.98
C ASP A 389 2.45 19.85 12.64
N TYR A 390 3.55 19.61 11.93
CA TYR A 390 4.69 18.84 12.42
C TYR A 390 5.95 19.71 12.43
N ASN A 391 6.39 20.10 13.62
CA ASN A 391 7.43 21.11 13.81
C ASN A 391 8.85 20.53 13.80
N GLU A 392 9.01 19.19 13.92
CA GLU A 392 10.33 18.59 13.87
C GLU A 392 10.99 18.79 12.50
N PRO A 393 12.26 19.20 12.46
CA PRO A 393 12.98 19.42 11.21
C PRO A 393 13.25 18.12 10.44
N ASN A 394 13.42 17.00 11.15
CA ASN A 394 13.71 15.67 10.60
C ASN A 394 12.99 14.62 11.41
N CYS A 395 12.14 13.83 10.75
CA CYS A 395 11.38 12.77 11.44
C CYS A 395 12.21 11.50 11.72
N LYS A 396 13.43 11.39 11.22
CA LYS A 396 14.35 10.24 11.33
C LYS A 396 13.74 8.87 10.91
N CYS A 397 12.59 8.91 10.25
CA CYS A 397 11.79 7.73 9.93
C CYS A 397 11.06 7.84 8.58
N CYS A 398 11.74 8.41 7.56
CA CYS A 398 11.31 8.34 6.16
C CYS A 398 12.52 8.48 5.23
N ASP A 399 12.36 8.02 3.99
CA ASP A 399 13.39 8.05 2.94
C ASP A 399 13.99 9.46 2.73
N ASN A 400 13.16 10.50 2.66
CA ASN A 400 13.61 11.86 2.43
C ASN A 400 14.41 12.47 3.61
N CYS A 401 14.11 12.04 4.83
CA CYS A 401 14.82 12.50 6.02
C CYS A 401 16.13 11.76 6.28
N LEU A 402 16.19 10.46 5.95
CA LEU A 402 17.40 9.65 6.08
C LEU A 402 18.40 9.96 4.95
N PHE A 403 17.90 10.28 3.76
CA PHE A 403 18.72 10.61 2.59
C PHE A 403 18.34 12.00 2.05
N PRO A 404 18.69 13.08 2.79
CA PRO A 404 18.31 14.43 2.42
C PRO A 404 19.00 14.88 1.13
N LYS A 405 18.23 15.47 0.22
CA LYS A 405 18.75 16.07 -0.98
C LYS A 405 19.25 17.50 -0.73
N LYS A 406 20.06 18.00 -1.67
CA LYS A 406 20.57 19.36 -1.64
C LYS A 406 19.41 20.36 -1.66
N GLN A 407 19.49 21.35 -0.77
CA GLN A 407 18.55 22.46 -0.71
C GLN A 407 18.96 23.58 -1.66
N GLU A 408 17.96 24.25 -2.22
CA GLU A 408 18.13 25.43 -3.07
C GLU A 408 17.37 26.62 -2.46
N ASN A 409 17.97 27.81 -2.52
CA ASN A 409 17.33 29.03 -2.04
C ASN A 409 16.27 29.48 -3.06
N ALA A 410 15.02 29.57 -2.62
CA ALA A 410 13.86 29.98 -3.42
C ALA A 410 13.12 31.17 -2.77
N SER A 411 13.86 32.01 -2.04
CA SER A 411 13.29 33.15 -1.28
C SER A 411 12.68 34.22 -2.19
N GLU A 412 13.32 34.51 -3.31
CA GLU A 412 12.84 35.49 -4.27
C GLU A 412 11.58 35.01 -4.99
N GLU A 413 11.61 33.74 -5.41
CA GLU A 413 10.48 33.11 -6.08
C GLU A 413 9.25 33.01 -5.15
N LEU A 414 9.48 32.67 -3.87
CA LEU A 414 8.38 32.66 -2.90
C LEU A 414 7.82 34.07 -2.69
N ARG A 415 8.64 35.12 -2.59
CA ARG A 415 8.17 36.51 -2.48
C ARG A 415 7.31 36.91 -3.67
N ALA A 416 7.80 36.69 -4.89
CA ALA A 416 7.08 37.00 -6.11
C ALA A 416 5.73 36.26 -6.19
N LEU A 417 5.69 34.97 -5.79
CA LEU A 417 4.45 34.19 -5.75
C LEU A 417 3.48 34.71 -4.69
N LEU A 418 3.94 35.07 -3.50
CA LEU A 418 3.09 35.65 -2.45
C LEU A 418 2.52 37.00 -2.86
N GLU A 419 3.32 37.89 -3.45
CA GLU A 419 2.90 39.18 -3.99
C GLU A 419 1.87 39.02 -5.11
N ALA A 420 2.09 38.08 -6.06
CA ALA A 420 1.16 37.76 -7.11
C ALA A 420 -0.20 37.26 -6.55
N ILE A 421 -0.19 36.39 -5.54
CA ILE A 421 -1.43 35.89 -4.88
C ILE A 421 -2.19 37.06 -4.24
N LEU A 422 -1.52 38.00 -3.60
CA LEU A 422 -2.13 39.16 -2.96
C LEU A 422 -2.73 40.13 -3.99
N VAL A 423 -1.97 40.49 -5.03
CA VAL A 423 -2.42 41.38 -6.10
C VAL A 423 -3.59 40.80 -6.87
N LEU A 424 -3.56 39.51 -7.14
CA LEU A 424 -4.65 38.77 -7.80
C LEU A 424 -5.81 38.45 -6.85
N LYS A 425 -5.76 38.95 -5.60
CA LYS A 425 -6.82 38.86 -4.57
C LYS A 425 -7.30 37.42 -4.30
N GLY A 426 -6.42 36.44 -4.44
CA GLY A 426 -6.72 35.06 -4.17
C GLY A 426 -7.89 34.53 -5.01
N LYS A 427 -7.96 34.82 -6.30
CA LYS A 427 -9.04 34.40 -7.18
C LYS A 427 -8.61 33.38 -8.25
N TYR A 428 -7.33 33.09 -8.35
CA TYR A 428 -6.76 32.31 -9.44
C TYR A 428 -6.16 30.97 -8.96
N LYS A 429 -6.13 30.00 -9.87
CA LYS A 429 -5.56 28.67 -9.61
C LYS A 429 -4.03 28.73 -9.59
N PRO A 430 -3.34 27.74 -9.01
CA PRO A 430 -1.88 27.68 -8.97
C PRO A 430 -1.20 27.87 -10.34
N ASN A 431 -1.73 27.23 -11.39
CA ASN A 431 -1.16 27.35 -12.74
C ASN A 431 -1.31 28.75 -13.31
N ASP A 432 -2.40 29.46 -13.02
CA ASP A 432 -2.62 30.82 -13.51
C ASP A 432 -1.64 31.79 -12.83
N ILE A 433 -1.38 31.59 -11.54
CA ILE A 433 -0.39 32.34 -10.77
C ILE A 433 1.02 32.09 -11.30
N ILE A 434 1.36 30.83 -11.60
CA ILE A 434 2.64 30.47 -12.21
C ILE A 434 2.81 31.15 -13.57
N ASN A 435 1.79 31.05 -14.44
CA ASN A 435 1.82 31.71 -15.75
C ASN A 435 1.98 33.23 -15.62
N PHE A 436 1.31 33.83 -14.64
CA PHE A 436 1.39 35.25 -14.35
C PHE A 436 2.82 35.67 -13.96
N VAL A 437 3.44 35.00 -12.98
CA VAL A 437 4.79 35.35 -12.53
C VAL A 437 5.88 35.04 -13.56
N LEU A 438 5.62 34.08 -14.48
CA LEU A 438 6.50 33.76 -15.62
C LEU A 438 6.29 34.68 -16.82
N GLY A 439 5.30 35.60 -16.81
CA GLY A 439 4.98 36.47 -17.93
C GLY A 439 4.36 35.74 -19.14
N ILE A 440 3.74 34.56 -18.94
CA ILE A 440 3.10 33.77 -20.00
C ILE A 440 1.70 34.31 -20.24
N LYS A 441 1.46 34.85 -21.43
CA LYS A 441 0.15 35.41 -21.83
C LYS A 441 -0.84 34.29 -22.19
N THR A 442 -1.66 33.87 -21.23
CA THR A 442 -2.81 33.01 -21.47
C THR A 442 -4.04 33.82 -21.88
N LYS A 443 -5.10 33.16 -22.36
CA LYS A 443 -6.36 33.84 -22.71
C LYS A 443 -6.94 34.62 -21.53
N GLU A 444 -6.95 34.00 -20.35
CA GLU A 444 -7.45 34.61 -19.11
C GLU A 444 -6.61 35.83 -18.70
N ILE A 445 -5.28 35.74 -18.78
CA ILE A 445 -4.39 36.85 -18.45
C ILE A 445 -4.65 38.06 -19.33
N VAL A 446 -4.83 37.84 -20.63
CA VAL A 446 -5.10 38.91 -21.60
C VAL A 446 -6.51 39.47 -21.42
N GLU A 447 -7.52 38.62 -21.26
CA GLU A 447 -8.93 39.01 -21.10
C GLU A 447 -9.16 39.89 -19.85
N PHE A 448 -8.53 39.50 -18.73
CA PHE A 448 -8.60 40.24 -17.46
C PHE A 448 -7.54 41.32 -17.32
N LYS A 449 -6.74 41.59 -18.36
CA LYS A 449 -5.66 42.59 -18.40
C LYS A 449 -4.65 42.45 -17.24
N LEU A 450 -4.37 41.20 -16.86
CA LEU A 450 -3.44 40.90 -15.77
C LEU A 450 -1.98 41.20 -16.19
N ASP A 451 -1.68 41.20 -17.47
CA ASP A 451 -0.37 41.56 -18.03
C ASP A 451 -0.01 43.07 -17.88
N THR A 452 -0.91 43.87 -17.29
CA THR A 452 -0.64 45.29 -16.96
C THR A 452 -0.17 45.50 -15.52
N TYR A 453 -0.11 44.48 -14.69
CA TYR A 453 0.40 44.59 -13.32
C TYR A 453 1.92 44.53 -13.29
N ASP A 454 2.54 45.23 -12.35
CA ASP A 454 4.00 45.30 -12.22
C ASP A 454 4.63 43.94 -11.87
N GLU A 455 3.89 43.08 -11.20
CA GLU A 455 4.30 41.74 -10.82
C GLU A 455 4.21 40.69 -11.96
N PHE A 456 3.66 41.06 -13.14
CA PHE A 456 3.60 40.17 -14.30
C PHE A 456 5.02 39.97 -14.88
N GLY A 457 5.43 38.70 -14.97
CA GLY A 457 6.76 38.33 -15.47
C GLY A 457 7.88 38.59 -14.47
N ALA A 458 7.58 38.66 -13.17
CA ALA A 458 8.58 38.90 -12.10
C ALA A 458 9.67 37.83 -12.02
N ILE A 459 9.44 36.62 -12.59
CA ILE A 459 10.38 35.49 -12.59
C ILE A 459 10.73 35.14 -14.04
N THR A 460 12.02 35.29 -14.42
CA THR A 460 12.48 35.07 -15.81
C THR A 460 13.40 33.88 -15.98
N ASN A 461 13.94 33.32 -14.88
CA ASN A 461 15.02 32.33 -14.90
C ASN A 461 14.62 30.96 -14.32
N ARG A 462 13.34 30.71 -14.19
CA ARG A 462 12.79 29.45 -13.66
C ARG A 462 11.73 28.87 -14.58
N ASP A 463 11.53 27.57 -14.47
CA ASP A 463 10.46 26.86 -15.17
C ASP A 463 9.21 26.66 -14.30
N ASP A 464 8.14 26.19 -14.91
CA ASP A 464 6.88 25.91 -14.22
C ASP A 464 7.00 24.78 -13.19
N LYS A 465 7.86 23.79 -13.43
CA LYS A 465 8.12 22.66 -12.52
C LYS A 465 8.75 23.15 -11.22
N PHE A 466 9.72 24.03 -11.30
CA PHE A 466 10.37 24.65 -10.13
C PHE A 466 9.33 25.43 -9.28
N LEU A 467 8.51 26.27 -9.93
CA LEU A 467 7.50 27.07 -9.22
C LEU A 467 6.38 26.23 -8.62
N LYS A 468 6.01 25.11 -9.24
CA LYS A 468 5.10 24.13 -8.65
C LYS A 468 5.69 23.54 -7.36
N THR A 469 6.98 23.21 -7.36
CA THR A 469 7.70 22.73 -6.18
C THR A 469 7.72 23.80 -5.08
N VAL A 470 7.98 25.07 -5.42
CA VAL A 470 7.95 26.20 -4.47
C VAL A 470 6.56 26.34 -3.84
N ILE A 471 5.48 26.38 -4.65
CA ILE A 471 4.10 26.49 -4.15
C ILE A 471 3.77 25.31 -3.23
N TYR A 472 4.12 24.11 -3.63
CA TYR A 472 3.83 22.92 -2.82
C TYR A 472 4.52 22.97 -1.46
N GLN A 473 5.82 23.25 -1.45
CA GLN A 473 6.56 23.34 -0.21
C GLN A 473 6.11 24.52 0.64
N ALA A 474 5.80 25.66 0.04
CA ALA A 474 5.22 26.80 0.73
C ALA A 474 3.88 26.48 1.41
N ARG A 475 3.05 25.64 0.78
CA ARG A 475 1.80 25.10 1.40
C ARG A 475 2.11 24.19 2.59
N VAL A 476 3.04 23.25 2.44
CA VAL A 476 3.39 22.31 3.53
C VAL A 476 4.03 23.04 4.71
N TYR A 477 4.82 24.07 4.44
CA TYR A 477 5.43 24.91 5.48
C TYR A 477 4.50 26.02 6.01
N GLY A 478 3.30 26.16 5.45
CA GLY A 478 2.24 27.04 5.94
C GLY A 478 2.40 28.52 5.58
N TYR A 479 3.13 28.89 4.52
CA TYR A 479 3.17 30.25 3.96
C TYR A 479 1.98 30.55 3.06
N ILE A 480 1.44 29.52 2.43
CA ILE A 480 0.29 29.56 1.54
C ILE A 480 -0.71 28.48 2.00
N GLU A 481 -1.98 28.81 1.95
CA GLU A 481 -3.07 27.85 2.07
C GLU A 481 -3.83 27.70 0.75
N SER A 482 -4.47 26.57 0.55
CA SER A 482 -5.29 26.28 -0.64
C SER A 482 -6.74 26.10 -0.22
N ASP A 483 -7.62 26.93 -0.76
CA ASP A 483 -9.06 26.78 -0.61
C ASP A 483 -9.55 25.66 -1.53
N ILE A 484 -9.74 24.46 -0.95
CA ILE A 484 -10.19 23.26 -1.68
C ILE A 484 -11.60 23.45 -2.24
N ASP A 485 -12.41 24.31 -1.65
CA ASP A 485 -13.80 24.56 -2.03
C ASP A 485 -13.93 25.43 -3.27
N ASN A 486 -13.02 26.37 -3.41
CA ASN A 486 -12.97 27.31 -4.52
C ASN A 486 -11.88 26.88 -5.52
N ASN A 487 -11.94 25.68 -6.08
CA ASN A 487 -11.04 25.22 -7.13
C ASN A 487 -9.54 25.37 -6.81
N ARG A 488 -9.14 25.19 -5.53
CA ARG A 488 -7.76 25.33 -5.05
C ARG A 488 -7.16 26.74 -5.21
N ILE A 489 -7.97 27.73 -5.11
CA ILE A 489 -7.49 29.10 -5.04
C ILE A 489 -6.48 29.21 -3.91
N LEU A 490 -5.35 29.85 -4.18
CA LEU A 490 -4.28 30.05 -3.19
C LEU A 490 -4.53 31.34 -2.40
N ARG A 491 -4.28 31.26 -1.09
CA ARG A 491 -4.33 32.41 -0.19
C ARG A 491 -3.02 32.49 0.59
N VAL A 492 -2.58 33.73 0.86
CA VAL A 492 -1.40 33.96 1.70
C VAL A 492 -1.82 33.89 3.17
N THR A 493 -1.11 33.11 3.95
CA THR A 493 -1.34 33.00 5.40
C THR A 493 -0.70 34.16 6.15
N GLN A 494 -0.96 34.30 7.47
CA GLN A 494 -0.26 35.27 8.30
C GLN A 494 1.27 35.05 8.26
N LYS A 495 1.73 33.80 8.29
CA LYS A 495 3.15 33.47 8.13
C LYS A 495 3.72 33.93 6.79
N GLY A 496 2.95 33.83 5.70
CA GLY A 496 3.34 34.35 4.39
C GLY A 496 3.46 35.87 4.39
N LEU A 497 2.52 36.58 5.03
CA LEU A 497 2.59 38.04 5.19
C LEU A 497 3.80 38.49 6.02
N ASP A 498 4.12 37.74 7.07
CA ASP A 498 5.29 38.04 7.91
C ASP A 498 6.61 37.77 7.17
N PHE A 499 6.66 36.72 6.34
CA PHE A 499 7.78 36.41 5.46
C PHE A 499 8.07 37.55 4.48
N LEU A 500 7.07 38.18 3.86
CA LEU A 500 7.24 39.32 2.97
C LEU A 500 7.92 40.51 3.66
N LYS A 501 7.67 40.69 4.96
CA LYS A 501 8.25 41.80 5.76
C LYS A 501 9.62 41.47 6.37
N SER A 502 9.98 40.18 6.39
CA SER A 502 11.21 39.68 7.01
C SER A 502 12.35 39.53 6.00
N LYS A 503 13.57 39.30 6.50
CA LYS A 503 14.72 38.87 5.72
C LYS A 503 14.94 37.35 5.79
N GLU A 504 13.92 36.61 6.21
CA GLU A 504 13.96 35.17 6.30
C GLU A 504 14.25 34.53 4.92
N LYS A 505 15.05 33.46 4.92
CA LYS A 505 15.35 32.70 3.72
C LYS A 505 14.44 31.49 3.64
N PHE A 506 13.94 31.22 2.45
CA PHE A 506 13.16 30.02 2.16
C PHE A 506 13.98 29.09 1.27
N HIS A 507 14.21 27.88 1.75
CA HIS A 507 14.93 26.85 1.01
C HIS A 507 13.98 25.72 0.62
N ILE A 508 14.08 25.27 -0.60
CA ILE A 508 13.35 24.12 -1.11
C ILE A 508 14.28 22.95 -1.40
N VAL A 509 13.71 21.77 -1.43
CA VAL A 509 14.35 20.55 -1.93
C VAL A 509 13.70 20.21 -3.26
N LEU A 510 14.49 20.04 -4.33
CA LEU A 510 13.94 19.70 -5.65
C LEU A 510 13.24 18.34 -5.63
N ASP A 511 12.12 18.26 -6.32
CA ASP A 511 11.35 17.03 -6.45
C ASP A 511 12.15 15.92 -7.16
N ARG A 512 11.77 14.67 -6.92
CA ARG A 512 12.38 13.52 -7.59
C ARG A 512 11.92 13.46 -9.04
N ASP A 513 12.84 13.21 -9.95
CA ASP A 513 12.51 12.91 -11.34
C ASP A 513 12.39 11.40 -11.54
N PHE A 514 11.16 10.91 -11.71
CA PHE A 514 10.86 9.51 -11.99
C PHE A 514 10.76 9.24 -13.50
N SER A 515 11.09 10.20 -14.37
CA SER A 515 11.13 10.03 -15.82
C SER A 515 12.49 9.54 -16.33
N GLU A 516 13.56 9.79 -15.58
CA GLU A 516 14.92 9.34 -15.89
C GLU A 516 15.22 7.94 -15.33
N THR A 517 14.37 6.96 -15.62
CA THR A 517 14.46 5.62 -15.02
C THR A 517 15.47 4.70 -15.68
N GLU A 518 16.33 5.17 -16.59
CA GLU A 518 17.32 4.28 -17.21
C GLU A 518 18.68 4.21 -16.51
N ASN A 519 18.98 5.05 -15.51
CA ASN A 519 20.31 5.07 -14.86
C ASN A 519 20.30 5.38 -13.37
N VAL A 520 19.19 5.22 -12.65
CA VAL A 520 19.30 5.19 -11.20
C VAL A 520 19.77 3.80 -10.83
N ALA A 521 21.08 3.67 -10.69
CA ALA A 521 21.67 2.61 -9.88
C ALA A 521 20.79 2.49 -8.63
N ILE A 522 20.19 1.35 -8.48
CA ILE A 522 19.31 0.94 -7.41
C ILE A 522 19.82 1.58 -6.12
N LEU A 523 19.09 2.56 -5.61
CA LEU A 523 19.14 2.85 -4.19
C LEU A 523 18.54 1.60 -3.53
N ASN A 524 19.36 0.57 -3.39
CA ASN A 524 19.11 -0.57 -2.54
C ASN A 524 19.20 -0.06 -1.09
N THR A 525 18.23 0.75 -0.73
CA THR A 525 17.94 1.03 0.65
C THR A 525 17.01 -0.08 1.19
N THR A 526 17.51 -1.30 1.24
CA THR A 526 17.41 -1.95 2.52
C THR A 526 18.12 -0.99 3.45
N ALA A 527 17.49 -0.56 4.53
CA ALA A 527 18.21 -0.01 5.66
C ALA A 527 19.08 -1.16 6.22
N ASN A 528 20.08 -1.55 5.46
CA ASN A 528 21.23 -2.22 5.99
C ASN A 528 21.96 -1.12 6.74
N VAL A 529 21.85 -1.19 8.03
CA VAL A 529 22.78 -0.57 8.93
C VAL A 529 24.15 -0.86 8.32
N LEU A 530 24.84 0.21 7.92
CA LEU A 530 26.23 0.13 7.50
C LEU A 530 26.91 -0.84 8.45
N ASP A 531 27.51 -1.92 7.94
CA ASP A 531 28.20 -2.86 8.82
C ASP A 531 29.41 -2.15 9.43
N PRO A 532 29.36 -1.73 10.71
CA PRO A 532 30.41 -0.89 11.28
C PRO A 532 31.72 -1.65 11.44
N GLN A 533 31.66 -2.99 11.60
CA GLN A 533 32.86 -3.83 11.74
C GLN A 533 33.54 -3.97 10.38
N LEU A 534 32.80 -4.31 9.34
CA LEU A 534 33.35 -4.40 8.00
C LEU A 534 33.88 -3.04 7.54
N HIS A 535 33.16 -1.96 7.80
CA HIS A 535 33.58 -0.60 7.44
C HIS A 535 34.93 -0.25 8.09
N HIS A 536 35.13 -0.57 9.36
CA HIS A 536 36.40 -0.35 10.04
C HIS A 536 37.54 -1.17 9.38
N ILE A 537 37.30 -2.46 9.09
CA ILE A 537 38.25 -3.35 8.43
C ILE A 537 38.66 -2.81 7.06
N LEU A 538 37.68 -2.37 6.24
CA LEU A 538 37.96 -1.84 4.91
C LEU A 538 38.64 -0.46 4.94
N THR A 539 38.34 0.36 5.94
CA THR A 539 39.04 1.65 6.16
C THR A 539 40.50 1.43 6.53
N ASP A 540 40.79 0.47 7.40
CA ASP A 540 42.15 0.11 7.75
C ASP A 540 42.92 -0.49 6.58
N LEU A 541 42.27 -1.34 5.79
CA LEU A 541 42.86 -1.91 4.57
C LEU A 541 43.17 -0.79 3.55
N ARG A 542 42.25 0.14 3.33
CA ARG A 542 42.47 1.30 2.47
C ARG A 542 43.67 2.12 2.92
N LYS A 543 43.80 2.36 4.23
CA LYS A 543 44.96 3.08 4.79
C LYS A 543 46.27 2.35 4.56
N LYS A 544 46.32 1.06 4.80
CA LYS A 544 47.52 0.24 4.55
C LYS A 544 47.96 0.27 3.10
N ILE A 545 47.00 0.20 2.16
CA ILE A 545 47.32 0.26 0.72
C ILE A 545 47.76 1.66 0.32
N SER A 546 47.13 2.71 0.86
CA SER A 546 47.51 4.10 0.58
C SER A 546 48.92 4.42 1.08
N ASP A 547 49.26 3.97 2.28
CA ASP A 547 50.60 4.15 2.87
C ASP A 547 51.67 3.39 2.07
N LYS A 548 51.36 2.15 1.62
CA LYS A 548 52.24 1.36 0.76
C LYS A 548 52.53 1.99 -0.59
N LEU A 549 51.53 2.67 -1.14
CA LEU A 549 51.62 3.32 -2.44
C LEU A 549 51.99 4.82 -2.38
N ASN A 550 52.14 5.35 -1.16
CA ASN A 550 52.38 6.78 -0.89
C ASN A 550 51.38 7.71 -1.61
N VAL A 551 50.09 7.36 -1.53
CA VAL A 551 49.00 8.15 -2.09
C VAL A 551 47.93 8.42 -1.03
N PRO A 552 47.12 9.50 -1.15
CA PRO A 552 46.01 9.73 -0.23
C PRO A 552 44.98 8.60 -0.27
N PRO A 553 44.34 8.24 0.87
CA PRO A 553 43.38 7.12 0.95
C PRO A 553 42.22 7.17 -0.05
N TYR A 554 41.71 8.38 -0.34
CA TYR A 554 40.62 8.58 -1.31
C TYR A 554 40.99 8.25 -2.75
N VAL A 555 42.28 8.15 -3.08
CA VAL A 555 42.79 7.73 -4.39
C VAL A 555 42.59 6.24 -4.59
N VAL A 556 42.71 5.45 -3.51
CA VAL A 556 42.43 4.01 -3.52
C VAL A 556 40.94 3.79 -3.73
N PHE A 557 40.12 4.13 -2.74
CA PHE A 557 38.66 4.11 -2.80
C PHE A 557 38.08 5.31 -2.04
N GLN A 558 37.00 5.91 -2.57
CA GLN A 558 36.28 6.97 -1.91
C GLN A 558 35.38 6.42 -0.80
N GLU A 559 34.96 7.26 0.17
CA GLU A 559 34.11 6.86 1.28
C GLU A 559 32.77 6.24 0.83
N PRO A 560 32.04 6.82 -0.16
CA PRO A 560 30.82 6.20 -0.65
C PRO A 560 31.01 4.80 -1.25
N THR A 561 32.19 4.48 -1.79
CA THR A 561 32.50 3.16 -2.32
C THR A 561 32.68 2.13 -1.19
N LEU A 562 33.34 2.51 -0.09
CA LEU A 562 33.46 1.66 1.09
C LEU A 562 32.10 1.41 1.75
N GLU A 563 31.26 2.43 1.83
CA GLU A 563 29.87 2.30 2.31
C GLU A 563 29.06 1.32 1.45
N ASP A 564 29.18 1.41 0.12
CA ASP A 564 28.56 0.45 -0.79
C ASP A 564 29.11 -0.97 -0.61
N MET A 565 30.42 -1.15 -0.43
CA MET A 565 31.03 -2.45 -0.15
C MET A 565 30.49 -3.07 1.16
N CYS A 566 30.27 -2.27 2.21
CA CYS A 566 29.69 -2.71 3.48
C CYS A 566 28.19 -3.02 3.40
N THR A 567 27.54 -2.55 2.35
CA THR A 567 26.10 -2.74 2.11
C THR A 567 25.85 -3.95 1.21
N PHE A 568 26.66 -4.12 0.15
CA PHE A 568 26.43 -5.13 -0.89
C PHE A 568 27.34 -6.36 -0.77
N TYR A 569 28.41 -6.26 0.03
CA TYR A 569 29.38 -7.34 0.24
C TYR A 569 29.90 -7.98 -1.06
N PRO A 570 30.53 -7.23 -1.98
CA PRO A 570 31.01 -7.78 -3.25
C PRO A 570 32.11 -8.80 -3.01
N ILE A 571 31.91 -10.05 -3.46
CA ILE A 571 32.89 -11.15 -3.33
C ILE A 571 33.55 -11.53 -4.66
N THR A 572 33.18 -10.80 -5.73
CA THR A 572 33.80 -10.94 -7.05
C THR A 572 34.23 -9.58 -7.60
N HIS A 573 35.19 -9.60 -8.52
CA HIS A 573 35.62 -8.38 -9.20
C HIS A 573 34.52 -7.71 -10.03
N ASP A 574 33.60 -8.50 -10.59
CA ASP A 574 32.51 -7.98 -11.39
C ASP A 574 31.46 -7.30 -10.53
N GLU A 575 31.16 -7.84 -9.35
CA GLU A 575 30.29 -7.18 -8.36
C GLU A 575 30.93 -5.86 -7.88
N LEU A 576 32.25 -5.85 -7.63
CA LEU A 576 32.93 -4.63 -7.21
C LEU A 576 32.85 -3.49 -8.21
N LYS A 577 32.90 -3.79 -9.53
CA LYS A 577 32.76 -2.79 -10.59
C LYS A 577 31.40 -2.07 -10.61
N THR A 578 30.37 -2.65 -9.98
CA THR A 578 29.03 -2.05 -9.92
C THR A 578 28.87 -1.03 -8.79
N MET A 579 29.88 -0.87 -7.95
CA MET A 579 29.84 0.06 -6.80
C MET A 579 30.02 1.51 -7.22
N LYS A 580 29.46 2.44 -6.44
CA LYS A 580 29.50 3.88 -6.75
C LYS A 580 30.93 4.42 -6.84
N GLY A 581 31.21 5.14 -7.92
CA GLY A 581 32.50 5.81 -8.12
C GLY A 581 33.62 4.91 -8.59
N GLU A 582 33.31 3.66 -8.98
CA GLU A 582 34.29 2.70 -9.46
C GLU A 582 34.37 2.66 -10.99
N GLY A 583 35.57 3.02 -11.51
CA GLY A 583 35.97 2.75 -12.87
C GLY A 583 36.69 1.40 -12.97
N GLU A 584 36.59 0.75 -14.13
CA GLU A 584 37.23 -0.54 -14.44
C GLU A 584 38.74 -0.59 -14.08
N GLY A 585 39.42 0.57 -14.11
CA GLY A 585 40.83 0.70 -13.78
C GLY A 585 41.14 0.56 -12.29
N LYS A 586 40.31 1.10 -11.39
CA LYS A 586 40.51 1.03 -9.94
C LYS A 586 40.16 -0.34 -9.39
N ALA A 587 39.06 -0.94 -9.84
CA ALA A 587 38.68 -2.29 -9.46
C ALA A 587 39.76 -3.31 -9.83
N LYS A 588 40.38 -3.20 -11.02
CA LYS A 588 41.51 -4.05 -11.42
C LYS A 588 42.77 -3.82 -10.58
N ARG A 589 43.04 -2.59 -10.14
CA ARG A 589 44.31 -2.22 -9.49
C ARG A 589 44.30 -2.51 -7.99
N TYR A 590 43.20 -2.27 -7.31
CA TYR A 590 43.09 -2.34 -5.86
C TYR A 590 42.04 -3.35 -5.38
N GLY A 591 41.09 -3.76 -6.24
CA GLY A 591 39.90 -4.50 -5.84
C GLY A 591 40.16 -5.89 -5.28
N LYS A 592 41.24 -6.58 -5.68
CA LYS A 592 41.49 -7.96 -5.25
C LYS A 592 41.60 -8.10 -3.73
N GLU A 593 42.39 -7.25 -3.07
CA GLU A 593 42.59 -7.31 -1.61
C GLU A 593 41.27 -7.01 -0.86
N PHE A 594 40.43 -6.11 -1.36
CA PHE A 594 39.13 -5.80 -0.76
C PHE A 594 38.13 -6.95 -0.95
N VAL A 595 38.01 -7.50 -2.14
CA VAL A 595 37.16 -8.64 -2.44
C VAL A 595 37.54 -9.85 -1.58
N ASP A 596 38.84 -10.16 -1.45
CA ASP A 596 39.30 -11.28 -0.64
C ASP A 596 38.94 -11.09 0.86
N VAL A 597 39.06 -9.87 1.38
CA VAL A 597 38.68 -9.54 2.77
C VAL A 597 37.17 -9.62 2.97
N ILE A 598 36.39 -9.07 2.05
CA ILE A 598 34.91 -9.11 2.13
C ILE A 598 34.42 -10.55 2.05
N LYS A 599 34.96 -11.35 1.12
CA LYS A 599 34.60 -12.76 0.96
C LYS A 599 34.83 -13.53 2.26
N LYS A 600 35.99 -13.37 2.86
CA LYS A 600 36.32 -13.99 4.13
C LYS A 600 35.40 -13.55 5.26
N TYR A 601 35.09 -12.25 5.32
CA TYR A 601 34.20 -11.68 6.33
C TYR A 601 32.78 -12.23 6.21
N VAL A 602 32.27 -12.38 4.97
CA VAL A 602 30.95 -12.96 4.66
C VAL A 602 30.89 -14.43 5.10
N GLU A 603 31.95 -15.22 4.80
CA GLU A 603 32.03 -16.62 5.18
C GLU A 603 32.12 -16.80 6.69
N GLU A 604 32.94 -16.00 7.40
CA GLU A 604 33.15 -16.09 8.87
C GLU A 604 31.90 -15.65 9.68
N ASN A 605 31.05 -14.75 9.15
CA ASN A 605 29.89 -14.22 9.85
C ASN A 605 28.55 -14.78 9.33
N ASP A 606 28.61 -15.77 8.42
CA ASP A 606 27.43 -16.40 7.80
C ASP A 606 26.42 -15.37 7.24
N ILE A 607 26.95 -14.37 6.48
CA ILE A 607 26.17 -13.26 5.95
C ILE A 607 25.51 -13.69 4.64
N GLU A 608 24.19 -13.68 4.64
CA GLU A 608 23.37 -13.86 3.42
C GLU A 608 23.36 -12.55 2.62
N ARG A 609 24.09 -12.50 1.50
CA ARG A 609 24.27 -11.28 0.71
C ARG A 609 23.01 -10.98 -0.13
N PRO A 610 22.73 -9.69 -0.43
CA PRO A 610 21.63 -9.33 -1.31
C PRO A 610 21.67 -9.99 -2.70
N GLU A 611 22.88 -10.30 -3.20
CA GLU A 611 23.11 -10.92 -4.51
C GLU A 611 22.93 -12.45 -4.50
N ASP A 612 23.04 -13.10 -3.34
CA ASP A 612 22.87 -14.55 -3.21
C ASP A 612 21.37 -14.95 -3.20
N ILE A 613 20.48 -13.99 -3.05
CA ILE A 613 19.02 -14.20 -3.12
C ILE A 613 18.64 -14.40 -4.58
N ARG A 614 18.67 -15.64 -5.06
CA ARG A 614 18.14 -15.99 -6.38
C ARG A 614 16.63 -15.81 -6.38
N VAL A 615 16.13 -14.87 -7.18
CA VAL A 615 14.70 -14.69 -7.42
C VAL A 615 14.32 -15.59 -8.60
N ARG A 616 13.53 -16.62 -8.34
CA ARG A 616 12.96 -17.46 -9.41
C ARG A 616 11.95 -16.61 -10.18
N SER A 617 12.14 -16.44 -11.48
CA SER A 617 11.18 -15.76 -12.34
C SER A 617 10.14 -16.77 -12.81
N LYS A 618 8.87 -16.40 -12.75
CA LYS A 618 7.81 -17.14 -13.43
C LYS A 618 7.90 -16.79 -14.92
N ALA A 619 8.11 -17.79 -15.75
CA ALA A 619 7.93 -17.63 -17.19
C ALA A 619 6.47 -17.19 -17.43
N ASN A 620 6.26 -16.19 -18.27
CA ASN A 620 4.90 -15.74 -18.62
C ASN A 620 4.26 -16.87 -19.44
N LYS A 621 3.43 -17.72 -18.80
CA LYS A 621 2.89 -18.96 -19.39
C LYS A 621 2.37 -18.77 -20.82
N SER A 622 1.76 -17.63 -21.13
CA SER A 622 1.28 -17.34 -22.49
C SER A 622 2.40 -17.07 -23.48
N LYS A 623 3.48 -16.38 -23.07
CA LYS A 623 4.62 -16.09 -23.95
C LYS A 623 5.51 -17.32 -24.10
N LEU A 624 5.74 -18.05 -23.03
CA LEU A 624 6.51 -19.28 -23.05
C LEU A 624 5.81 -20.32 -23.91
N LYS A 625 4.51 -20.56 -23.72
CA LYS A 625 3.70 -21.44 -24.56
C LYS A 625 3.81 -21.08 -26.05
N ILE A 626 3.73 -19.80 -26.41
CA ILE A 626 3.86 -19.34 -27.79
C ILE A 626 5.31 -19.52 -28.30
N SER A 627 6.33 -19.29 -27.45
CA SER A 627 7.73 -19.52 -27.79
C SER A 627 7.97 -20.98 -28.13
N ILE A 628 7.56 -21.89 -27.24
CA ILE A 628 7.70 -23.34 -27.43
C ILE A 628 6.97 -23.81 -28.68
N ILE A 629 5.70 -23.43 -28.88
CA ILE A 629 4.92 -23.82 -30.07
C ILE A 629 5.64 -23.38 -31.35
N LYS A 630 6.09 -22.13 -31.41
CA LYS A 630 6.81 -21.62 -32.59
C LYS A 630 8.12 -22.34 -32.82
N ALA A 631 8.88 -22.65 -31.79
CA ALA A 631 10.14 -23.38 -31.91
C ALA A 631 9.91 -24.80 -32.45
N ILE A 632 8.87 -25.50 -31.96
CA ILE A 632 8.45 -26.81 -32.44
C ILE A 632 7.98 -26.73 -33.90
N ASP A 633 7.21 -25.74 -34.29
CA ASP A 633 6.78 -25.50 -35.66
C ASP A 633 7.98 -25.31 -36.61
N HIS A 634 9.06 -24.71 -36.10
CA HIS A 634 10.33 -24.55 -36.81
C HIS A 634 11.26 -25.76 -36.69
N LYS A 635 10.83 -26.84 -36.04
CA LYS A 635 11.59 -28.06 -35.79
C LYS A 635 12.92 -27.82 -35.08
N VAL A 636 12.91 -26.90 -34.10
CA VAL A 636 14.07 -26.67 -33.23
C VAL A 636 14.13 -27.85 -32.24
N ASP A 637 15.35 -28.34 -32.01
CA ASP A 637 15.63 -29.41 -31.09
C ASP A 637 15.14 -29.08 -29.67
N LEU A 638 14.53 -30.05 -28.95
CA LEU A 638 13.90 -29.83 -27.66
C LEU A 638 14.91 -29.40 -26.59
N ASP A 639 16.14 -29.93 -26.60
CA ASP A 639 17.20 -29.50 -25.66
C ASP A 639 17.56 -28.03 -25.90
N SER A 640 17.63 -27.62 -27.18
CA SER A 640 17.85 -26.20 -27.53
C SER A 640 16.68 -25.30 -27.12
N ILE A 641 15.45 -25.78 -27.15
CA ILE A 641 14.29 -25.05 -26.65
C ILE A 641 14.37 -24.87 -25.13
N ALA A 642 14.73 -25.95 -24.41
CA ALA A 642 14.91 -25.90 -22.97
C ALA A 642 15.98 -24.88 -22.58
N GLU A 643 17.15 -24.88 -23.23
CA GLU A 643 18.24 -23.92 -22.98
C GLU A 643 17.80 -22.49 -23.29
N SER A 644 17.15 -22.23 -24.43
CA SER A 644 16.76 -20.88 -24.86
C SER A 644 15.71 -20.24 -23.95
N ASP A 645 14.79 -21.04 -23.43
CA ASP A 645 13.73 -20.57 -22.52
C ASP A 645 14.08 -20.76 -21.03
N HIS A 646 15.36 -21.15 -20.74
CA HIS A 646 15.92 -21.33 -19.39
C HIS A 646 15.14 -22.36 -18.54
N LEU A 647 14.71 -23.45 -19.16
CA LEU A 647 14.03 -24.58 -18.53
C LEU A 647 14.99 -25.77 -18.38
N SER A 648 14.76 -26.62 -17.39
CA SER A 648 15.27 -27.98 -17.44
C SER A 648 14.47 -28.80 -18.48
N PHE A 649 14.99 -29.94 -18.92
CA PHE A 649 14.29 -30.79 -19.86
C PHE A 649 12.96 -31.30 -19.27
N ASP A 650 12.93 -31.67 -17.99
CA ASP A 650 11.71 -32.02 -17.25
C ASP A 650 10.67 -30.90 -17.23
N GLU A 651 11.08 -29.65 -16.96
CA GLU A 651 10.18 -28.49 -16.99
C GLU A 651 9.65 -28.22 -18.40
N LEU A 652 10.45 -28.49 -19.44
CA LEU A 652 9.97 -28.42 -20.82
C LEU A 652 8.93 -29.50 -21.11
N LEU A 653 9.15 -30.74 -20.70
CA LEU A 653 8.18 -31.83 -20.86
C LEU A 653 6.85 -31.52 -20.17
N GLU A 654 6.88 -30.97 -18.94
CA GLU A 654 5.67 -30.50 -18.24
C GLU A 654 4.92 -29.42 -19.03
N GLU A 655 5.61 -28.47 -19.62
CA GLU A 655 4.97 -27.42 -20.44
C GLU A 655 4.43 -27.99 -21.75
N LEU A 656 5.10 -28.95 -22.41
CA LEU A 656 4.61 -29.67 -23.60
C LEU A 656 3.33 -30.45 -23.28
N GLU A 657 3.31 -31.17 -22.17
CA GLU A 657 2.11 -31.88 -21.67
C GLU A 657 0.96 -30.89 -21.45
N ALA A 658 1.21 -29.79 -20.74
CA ALA A 658 0.22 -28.74 -20.51
C ALA A 658 -0.31 -28.10 -21.81
N ILE A 659 0.52 -28.01 -22.85
CA ILE A 659 0.13 -27.50 -24.16
C ILE A 659 -0.82 -28.46 -24.85
N VAL A 660 -0.48 -29.76 -24.95
CA VAL A 660 -1.32 -30.74 -25.61
C VAL A 660 -2.62 -30.99 -24.86
N TYR A 661 -2.60 -31.11 -23.52
CA TYR A 661 -3.82 -31.20 -22.71
C TYR A 661 -4.73 -29.96 -22.78
N SER A 662 -4.20 -28.80 -23.18
CA SER A 662 -5.02 -27.61 -23.46
C SER A 662 -5.70 -27.61 -24.83
N GLY A 663 -5.58 -28.69 -25.62
CA GLY A 663 -6.16 -28.84 -26.96
C GLY A 663 -5.29 -28.25 -28.08
N THR A 664 -4.01 -28.06 -27.88
CA THR A 664 -3.09 -27.53 -28.92
C THR A 664 -2.28 -28.70 -29.50
N LYS A 665 -2.36 -28.90 -30.81
CA LYS A 665 -1.55 -29.92 -31.50
C LYS A 665 -0.08 -29.51 -31.59
N LEU A 666 0.80 -30.44 -31.23
CA LEU A 666 2.25 -30.30 -31.38
C LEU A 666 2.78 -31.45 -32.24
N ASN A 667 3.71 -31.15 -33.15
CA ASN A 667 4.37 -32.19 -33.97
C ASN A 667 5.82 -32.30 -33.53
N ILE A 668 6.10 -33.23 -32.63
CA ILE A 668 7.44 -33.54 -32.13
C ILE A 668 8.06 -34.79 -32.80
N ASN A 669 7.47 -35.31 -33.87
CA ASN A 669 7.96 -36.50 -34.58
C ASN A 669 9.41 -36.36 -35.07
N TYR A 670 9.83 -35.12 -35.43
CA TYR A 670 11.21 -34.87 -35.87
C TYR A 670 12.23 -35.16 -34.74
N TYR A 671 11.88 -34.87 -33.48
CA TYR A 671 12.73 -35.13 -32.33
C TYR A 671 12.67 -36.60 -31.90
N LEU A 672 11.48 -37.21 -31.89
CA LEU A 672 11.31 -38.62 -31.57
C LEU A 672 12.13 -39.51 -32.54
N ASN A 673 12.09 -39.24 -33.86
CA ASN A 673 12.83 -40.03 -34.84
C ASN A 673 14.37 -39.85 -34.73
N GLU A 674 14.84 -38.86 -33.98
CA GLU A 674 16.28 -38.62 -33.71
C GLU A 674 16.77 -39.39 -32.48
N ILE A 675 15.89 -39.55 -31.49
CA ILE A 675 16.28 -40.13 -30.17
C ILE A 675 15.80 -41.60 -30.00
N MET A 676 14.81 -42.06 -30.76
CA MET A 676 14.22 -43.40 -30.66
C MET A 676 14.02 -44.05 -32.03
N ASP A 677 14.11 -45.37 -32.04
CA ASP A 677 13.75 -46.15 -33.19
C ASP A 677 12.23 -46.21 -33.40
N ASP A 678 11.75 -46.28 -34.64
CA ASP A 678 10.32 -46.29 -34.97
C ASP A 678 9.56 -47.40 -34.22
N ASP A 679 10.16 -48.62 -34.09
CA ASP A 679 9.58 -49.75 -33.40
C ASP A 679 9.30 -49.42 -31.91
N HIS A 680 10.21 -48.72 -31.23
CA HIS A 680 10.05 -48.28 -29.82
C HIS A 680 8.93 -47.22 -29.67
N VAL A 681 8.83 -46.30 -30.60
CA VAL A 681 7.76 -45.31 -30.63
C VAL A 681 6.39 -45.99 -30.79
N ASP A 682 6.35 -46.98 -31.71
CA ASP A 682 5.11 -47.70 -31.98
C ASP A 682 4.67 -48.57 -30.79
N ASP A 683 5.60 -49.24 -30.09
CA ASP A 683 5.31 -50.06 -28.92
C ASP A 683 4.71 -49.22 -27.77
N ILE A 684 5.31 -48.09 -27.43
CA ILE A 684 4.80 -47.18 -26.39
C ILE A 684 3.46 -46.57 -26.85
N PHE A 685 3.35 -46.18 -28.12
CA PHE A 685 2.11 -45.63 -28.67
C PHE A 685 0.96 -46.65 -28.61
N GLN A 686 1.23 -47.92 -28.96
CA GLN A 686 0.25 -49.01 -28.89
C GLN A 686 -0.17 -49.26 -27.44
N TYR A 687 0.75 -49.21 -26.48
CA TYR A 687 0.42 -49.29 -25.06
C TYR A 687 -0.66 -48.25 -24.67
N PHE A 688 -0.49 -46.96 -25.03
CA PHE A 688 -1.49 -45.95 -24.73
C PHE A 688 -2.79 -46.10 -25.53
N MET A 689 -2.77 -46.78 -26.67
CA MET A 689 -3.98 -47.15 -27.43
C MET A 689 -4.80 -48.25 -26.76
N GLU A 690 -4.16 -49.18 -26.05
CA GLU A 690 -4.78 -50.32 -25.41
C GLU A 690 -5.06 -50.09 -23.91
N SER A 691 -4.36 -49.14 -23.27
CA SER A 691 -4.54 -48.81 -21.88
C SER A 691 -5.85 -48.09 -21.61
N GLU A 692 -6.47 -48.36 -20.45
CA GLU A 692 -7.67 -47.65 -19.98
C GLU A 692 -7.34 -46.27 -19.36
N THR A 693 -6.05 -46.01 -19.10
CA THR A 693 -5.58 -44.75 -18.45
C THR A 693 -4.33 -44.21 -19.14
N ASP A 694 -4.10 -42.91 -19.04
CA ASP A 694 -2.87 -42.24 -19.43
C ASP A 694 -1.91 -41.99 -18.24
N ASN A 695 -2.07 -42.79 -17.17
CA ASN A 695 -1.31 -42.63 -15.93
C ASN A 695 0.15 -43.05 -16.12
N MET A 696 1.08 -42.11 -15.90
CA MET A 696 2.52 -42.34 -16.03
C MET A 696 3.07 -43.43 -15.10
N HIS A 697 2.50 -43.56 -13.89
CA HIS A 697 2.97 -44.57 -12.93
C HIS A 697 2.70 -45.97 -13.44
N GLU A 698 1.50 -46.23 -14.01
CA GLU A 698 1.12 -47.50 -14.59
C GLU A 698 1.93 -47.82 -15.86
N ALA A 699 2.13 -46.79 -16.71
CA ALA A 699 2.96 -46.93 -17.89
C ALA A 699 4.43 -47.28 -17.55
N LEU A 700 4.98 -46.66 -16.50
CA LEU A 700 6.34 -46.98 -16.03
C LEU A 700 6.46 -48.35 -15.39
N GLU A 701 5.42 -48.86 -14.73
CA GLU A 701 5.41 -50.22 -14.19
C GLU A 701 5.38 -51.30 -15.30
N GLU A 702 4.66 -51.02 -16.38
CA GLU A 702 4.53 -52.01 -17.49
C GLU A 702 5.66 -51.88 -18.53
N LEU A 703 6.10 -50.69 -18.87
CA LEU A 703 7.07 -50.39 -19.92
C LEU A 703 8.48 -50.05 -19.40
N GLY A 704 8.61 -49.62 -18.15
CA GLY A 704 9.84 -48.99 -17.60
C GLY A 704 11.04 -49.93 -17.45
N SER A 705 10.94 -51.21 -17.79
CA SER A 705 12.12 -52.09 -17.89
C SER A 705 12.84 -51.98 -19.24
N GLU A 706 12.20 -51.44 -20.24
CA GLU A 706 12.70 -51.33 -21.62
C GLU A 706 12.88 -49.87 -22.10
N TYR A 707 12.08 -48.95 -21.52
CA TYR A 707 12.08 -47.52 -21.91
C TYR A 707 12.29 -46.59 -20.70
N THR A 708 12.90 -45.42 -20.94
CA THR A 708 13.06 -44.40 -19.92
C THR A 708 11.79 -43.59 -19.69
N GLU A 709 11.67 -42.94 -18.54
CA GLU A 709 10.53 -42.10 -18.22
C GLU A 709 10.31 -40.97 -19.25
N ASP A 710 11.40 -40.36 -19.73
CA ASP A 710 11.34 -39.26 -20.72
C ASP A 710 10.85 -39.77 -22.08
N GLU A 711 11.26 -40.99 -22.51
CA GLU A 711 10.78 -41.60 -23.74
C GLU A 711 9.28 -41.88 -23.68
N ILE A 712 8.81 -42.45 -22.57
CA ILE A 712 7.37 -42.70 -22.38
C ILE A 712 6.56 -41.41 -22.35
N ARG A 713 7.08 -40.36 -21.70
CA ARG A 713 6.44 -39.02 -21.65
C ARG A 713 6.37 -38.38 -23.04
N LEU A 714 7.43 -38.44 -23.80
CA LEU A 714 7.47 -37.87 -25.16
C LEU A 714 6.47 -38.57 -26.11
N VAL A 715 6.40 -39.89 -26.05
CA VAL A 715 5.42 -40.62 -26.88
C VAL A 715 3.99 -40.40 -26.39
N ARG A 716 3.77 -40.23 -25.09
CA ARG A 716 2.46 -39.83 -24.55
C ARG A 716 2.04 -38.44 -25.04
N ILE A 717 2.98 -37.47 -25.12
CA ILE A 717 2.73 -36.15 -25.68
C ILE A 717 2.32 -36.26 -27.15
N LYS A 718 3.02 -37.08 -27.95
CA LYS A 718 2.67 -37.36 -29.34
C LYS A 718 1.28 -37.98 -29.42
N PHE A 719 0.99 -39.02 -28.64
CA PHE A 719 -0.30 -39.73 -28.58
C PHE A 719 -1.44 -38.75 -28.28
N THR A 720 -1.31 -37.96 -27.22
CA THR A 720 -2.33 -36.98 -26.84
C THR A 720 -2.51 -35.89 -27.92
N SER A 721 -1.45 -35.45 -28.54
CA SER A 721 -1.48 -34.47 -29.62
C SER A 721 -2.18 -34.95 -30.88
N GLU A 722 -2.00 -36.22 -31.24
CA GLU A 722 -2.55 -36.81 -32.47
C GLU A 722 -4.00 -37.29 -32.34
N LEU A 723 -4.36 -37.87 -31.18
CA LEU A 723 -5.64 -38.58 -30.98
C LEU A 723 -6.61 -37.85 -30.07
N ALA A 724 -6.17 -37.11 -29.09
CA ALA A 724 -7.04 -36.42 -28.14
C ALA A 724 -7.36 -34.98 -28.53
N ASN A 725 -6.69 -34.43 -29.53
CA ASN A 725 -6.87 -33.11 -30.08
C ASN A 725 -7.13 -33.19 -31.60
#